data_a956be983c9d2bab5d6861606c238284
#
_entry.id   a956be983c9d2bab5d6861606c238284
#
_cell.length_a   1.000
_cell.length_b   1.000
_cell.length_c   1.000
_cell.angle_alpha   90.00
_cell.angle_beta   90.00
_cell.angle_gamma   90.00
#
_symmetry.space_group_name_H-M   'P 1'
#
loop_
_entity.id
_entity.type
_entity.pdbx_description
1 polymer ?
#
loop_
_entity_poly.entity_id
_entity_poly.type
_entity_poly.pdbx_seq_one_letter_code
_entity_poly.pdbx_strand_id
1 'polypeptide(L)'
;MPFAVIVAAYITYRPEAKLTWILAMPFLILATMFTMNYDLIHLVAWYGGEELPLRYRFAATWAAREGPILLWVAWMALLSIIWRNPLKSESEETQILRLRLMNGFALTLLLVAWILQPFKAAEGNGPGLNELLQTDLMVIHPPLIFLAYSLCIVLTCVAISSLLTSSKGIKDRMIQVARPAFFFATLGIGLGGLWAYLILDWGGYWAWDPVETGSLLPWICLVMLLHLRTKPGKTSDHMWAGVAMASGALSLFATMVTRAGGVWAVSVHTFVVNSSGSPPQDVFGRIMVLLSDNSGIEVMVYFMGILQLLGIFLATRLGHEYSKYWLALLPAIAVIGVVGGGDVLDGFPSTLLVLLGLGPFVEAGINSLPEGHDWKWFALPGVMVALRFIHGDVLFELLSLLFAFGLIFEKERFKAWGWASAGVMLFLAASWAGMFDILICAIGMTAFVAPWLFAEENTESKLSFKDRATQQRLALWSPVVAVGLYLILTLVILIASIDSIQFAAHELYGAPFIAVMMMSYVMWSMRKKPERIFYTLISTPLIVLIAWQFGDSLGYDSRDILGASISRGQVGLVVLIPALLALPATISLIKENSARRKITFFAHIVHLGVVLLVIGHVMSTTIIDRGTFSHSVTLIKDERVEWEGYEFEFTEVVTQTEDLEVGDGYLGAVINVYEDGELIETVEPGVLRFDTRSRSEVDRISMWHGDLVLIMDGTQARSLMEGSDLVRIMVYDLPGIHLVWGGWVLML
;
A
#
# COMPACT_ATOMS: atom_id res chain seq x y z
N MET A 1 26.56 15.13 -6.36
CA MET A 1 26.16 14.54 -5.05
C MET A 1 26.81 15.25 -3.85
N PRO A 2 28.12 15.33 -3.64
CA PRO A 2 28.73 15.88 -2.40
C PRO A 2 28.23 17.26 -2.01
N PHE A 3 28.14 18.18 -2.96
CA PHE A 3 27.64 19.54 -2.70
C PHE A 3 26.20 19.54 -2.17
N ALA A 4 25.31 18.75 -2.77
CA ALA A 4 23.92 18.65 -2.30
C ALA A 4 23.83 18.06 -0.88
N VAL A 5 24.67 17.09 -0.54
CA VAL A 5 24.76 16.49 0.81
C VAL A 5 25.26 17.53 1.83
N ILE A 6 26.31 18.31 1.49
CA ILE A 6 26.81 19.38 2.37
C ILE A 6 25.72 20.42 2.63
N VAL A 7 24.99 20.83 1.58
CA VAL A 7 23.87 21.78 1.71
C VAL A 7 22.75 21.17 2.55
N ALA A 8 22.39 19.89 2.33
CA ALA A 8 21.37 19.19 3.12
C ALA A 8 21.74 19.16 4.60
N ALA A 9 22.99 18.83 4.94
CA ALA A 9 23.48 18.86 6.32
C ALA A 9 23.40 20.29 6.91
N TYR A 10 23.82 21.29 6.15
CA TYR A 10 23.75 22.69 6.59
C TYR A 10 22.32 23.17 6.86
N ILE A 11 21.36 22.90 5.94
CA ILE A 11 19.97 23.32 6.14
C ILE A 11 19.24 22.46 7.19
N THR A 12 19.70 21.26 7.49
CA THR A 12 19.20 20.48 8.63
C THR A 12 19.59 21.16 9.94
N TYR A 13 20.82 21.68 10.03
CA TYR A 13 21.26 22.46 11.18
C TYR A 13 20.63 23.87 11.20
N ARG A 14 20.55 24.54 10.05
CA ARG A 14 20.01 25.91 9.86
C ARG A 14 18.78 25.87 8.93
N PRO A 15 17.62 25.42 9.41
CA PRO A 15 16.45 25.23 8.56
C PRO A 15 15.85 26.54 8.02
N GLU A 16 16.21 27.66 8.58
CA GLU A 16 15.86 28.99 8.09
C GLU A 16 16.59 29.39 6.79
N ALA A 17 17.68 28.72 6.42
CA ALA A 17 18.43 29.02 5.19
C ALA A 17 17.61 28.70 3.93
N LYS A 18 17.64 29.63 2.95
CA LYS A 18 16.86 29.54 1.70
C LYS A 18 17.59 28.72 0.61
N LEU A 19 18.23 27.61 0.99
CA LEU A 19 19.03 26.77 0.10
C LEU A 19 18.37 25.42 -0.23
N THR A 20 17.18 25.18 0.26
CA THR A 20 16.47 23.89 0.15
C THR A 20 16.27 23.43 -1.31
N TRP A 21 16.11 24.36 -2.26
CA TRP A 21 15.96 24.07 -3.68
C TRP A 21 17.18 23.33 -4.28
N ILE A 22 18.37 23.48 -3.67
CA ILE A 22 19.61 22.81 -4.12
C ILE A 22 19.49 21.29 -4.00
N LEU A 23 18.67 20.79 -3.06
CA LEU A 23 18.45 19.36 -2.86
C LEU A 23 17.77 18.70 -4.08
N ALA A 24 17.02 19.46 -4.86
CA ALA A 24 16.39 18.96 -6.08
C ALA A 24 17.37 18.88 -7.28
N MET A 25 18.52 19.55 -7.20
CA MET A 25 19.46 19.63 -8.32
C MET A 25 19.98 18.27 -8.81
N PRO A 26 20.35 17.30 -7.94
CA PRO A 26 20.80 15.99 -8.43
C PRO A 26 19.73 15.29 -9.28
N PHE A 27 18.45 15.34 -8.89
CA PHE A 27 17.35 14.81 -9.69
C PHE A 27 17.23 15.54 -11.04
N LEU A 28 17.20 16.87 -11.02
CA LEU A 28 17.06 17.67 -12.25
C LEU A 28 18.22 17.44 -13.23
N ILE A 29 19.44 17.28 -12.72
CA ILE A 29 20.61 16.96 -13.54
C ILE A 29 20.44 15.58 -14.16
N LEU A 30 20.07 14.55 -13.37
CA LEU A 30 19.87 13.19 -13.88
C LEU A 30 18.75 13.14 -14.92
N ALA A 31 17.62 13.82 -14.66
CA ALA A 31 16.50 13.89 -15.60
C ALA A 31 16.90 14.59 -16.91
N THR A 32 17.73 15.64 -16.83
CA THR A 32 18.27 16.30 -18.02
C THR A 32 19.17 15.35 -18.81
N MET A 33 20.05 14.59 -18.13
CA MET A 33 20.93 13.62 -18.79
C MET A 33 20.14 12.54 -19.52
N PHE A 34 19.08 11.98 -18.92
CA PHE A 34 18.17 11.04 -19.58
C PHE A 34 17.48 11.69 -20.79
N THR A 35 16.93 12.89 -20.62
CA THR A 35 16.21 13.58 -21.70
C THR A 35 17.14 13.84 -22.89
N MET A 36 18.41 14.19 -22.65
CA MET A 36 19.43 14.43 -23.67
C MET A 36 20.10 13.12 -24.16
N ASN A 37 19.73 11.98 -23.63
CA ASN A 37 20.37 10.68 -23.88
C ASN A 37 21.89 10.72 -23.71
N TYR A 38 22.37 11.27 -22.57
CA TYR A 38 23.79 11.37 -22.26
C TYR A 38 24.34 10.02 -21.77
N ASP A 39 24.63 9.11 -22.69
CA ASP A 39 24.98 7.70 -22.48
C ASP A 39 26.36 7.46 -21.83
N LEU A 40 27.15 8.50 -21.56
CA LEU A 40 28.35 8.37 -20.75
C LEU A 40 28.08 8.06 -19.27
N ILE A 41 26.83 8.19 -18.82
CA ILE A 41 26.38 7.82 -17.48
C ILE A 41 25.72 6.45 -17.53
N HIS A 42 26.13 5.55 -16.63
CA HIS A 42 25.67 4.14 -16.59
C HIS A 42 24.13 4.01 -16.63
N LEU A 43 23.41 4.78 -15.82
CA LEU A 43 21.95 4.71 -15.81
C LEU A 43 21.33 5.08 -17.15
N VAL A 44 21.85 6.11 -17.82
CA VAL A 44 21.35 6.54 -19.14
C VAL A 44 21.70 5.51 -20.21
N ALA A 45 22.93 4.97 -20.20
CA ALA A 45 23.35 3.92 -21.12
C ALA A 45 22.56 2.62 -20.93
N TRP A 46 22.10 2.35 -19.69
CA TRP A 46 21.40 1.09 -19.35
C TRP A 46 19.91 1.13 -19.59
N TYR A 47 19.24 2.26 -19.30
CA TYR A 47 17.78 2.43 -19.34
C TYR A 47 17.29 3.44 -20.37
N GLY A 48 18.17 4.25 -20.96
CA GLY A 48 17.87 5.20 -22.01
C GLY A 48 17.92 4.57 -23.41
N GLY A 49 17.79 5.41 -24.42
CA GLY A 49 17.94 5.04 -25.84
C GLY A 49 17.55 6.20 -26.74
N GLU A 50 18.24 6.37 -27.89
CA GLU A 50 17.94 7.40 -28.86
C GLU A 50 16.58 7.20 -29.55
N GLU A 51 16.14 5.94 -29.62
CA GLU A 51 14.87 5.55 -30.27
C GLU A 51 13.66 5.87 -29.39
N LEU A 52 13.85 6.05 -28.06
CA LEU A 52 12.75 6.38 -27.17
C LEU A 52 12.20 7.77 -27.43
N PRO A 53 10.86 7.96 -27.47
CA PRO A 53 10.23 9.28 -27.44
C PRO A 53 10.71 10.13 -26.26
N LEU A 54 10.80 11.46 -26.46
CA LEU A 54 11.37 12.38 -25.45
C LEU A 54 10.73 12.23 -24.08
N ARG A 55 9.40 12.02 -24.00
CA ARG A 55 8.68 11.82 -22.76
C ARG A 55 9.09 10.53 -22.03
N TYR A 56 9.42 9.47 -22.76
CA TYR A 56 9.87 8.20 -22.18
C TYR A 56 11.34 8.26 -21.79
N ARG A 57 12.19 9.02 -22.49
CA ARG A 57 13.54 9.34 -22.02
C ARG A 57 13.50 10.05 -20.68
N PHE A 58 12.63 11.06 -20.53
CA PHE A 58 12.43 11.72 -19.25
C PHE A 58 11.94 10.75 -18.18
N ALA A 59 10.94 9.90 -18.49
CA ALA A 59 10.39 8.91 -17.57
C ALA A 59 11.40 7.82 -17.18
N ALA A 60 12.35 7.48 -18.03
CA ALA A 60 13.41 6.52 -17.71
C ALA A 60 14.28 6.96 -16.51
N THR A 61 14.25 8.25 -16.14
CA THR A 61 14.93 8.75 -14.93
C THR A 61 14.55 7.97 -13.68
N TRP A 62 13.31 7.45 -13.59
CA TRP A 62 12.84 6.68 -12.43
C TRP A 62 12.63 5.20 -12.70
N ALA A 63 13.20 4.67 -13.78
CA ALA A 63 13.16 3.23 -14.07
C ALA A 63 14.09 2.39 -13.19
N ALA A 64 15.18 3.01 -12.66
CA ALA A 64 16.16 2.36 -11.79
C ALA A 64 15.88 2.63 -10.30
N ARG A 65 16.83 2.32 -9.42
CA ARG A 65 16.74 2.56 -7.97
C ARG A 65 17.05 4.02 -7.60
N GLU A 66 18.06 4.58 -8.22
CA GLU A 66 18.67 5.86 -7.89
C GLU A 66 17.74 7.04 -8.21
N GLY A 67 17.07 6.96 -9.35
CA GLY A 67 16.19 8.01 -9.82
C GLY A 67 14.99 8.27 -8.90
N PRO A 68 14.23 7.25 -8.49
CA PRO A 68 13.13 7.39 -7.53
C PRO A 68 13.56 8.00 -6.19
N ILE A 69 14.74 7.65 -5.67
CA ILE A 69 15.26 8.24 -4.42
C ILE A 69 15.52 9.73 -4.63
N LEU A 70 16.16 10.11 -5.73
CA LEU A 70 16.43 11.52 -6.05
C LEU A 70 15.12 12.30 -6.32
N LEU A 71 14.12 11.67 -6.94
CA LEU A 71 12.78 12.23 -7.11
C LEU A 71 12.12 12.47 -5.73
N TRP A 72 12.23 11.51 -4.82
CA TRP A 72 11.71 11.67 -3.45
C TRP A 72 12.39 12.84 -2.72
N VAL A 73 13.70 12.98 -2.85
CA VAL A 73 14.45 14.16 -2.33
C VAL A 73 13.93 15.45 -2.94
N ALA A 74 13.71 15.50 -4.26
CA ALA A 74 13.19 16.67 -4.95
C ALA A 74 11.79 17.07 -4.44
N TRP A 75 10.88 16.09 -4.24
CA TRP A 75 9.59 16.33 -3.61
C TRP A 75 9.71 16.83 -2.18
N MET A 76 10.57 16.23 -1.36
CA MET A 76 10.82 16.70 0.01
C MET A 76 11.38 18.14 0.03
N ALA A 77 12.25 18.49 -0.89
CA ALA A 77 12.74 19.85 -1.05
C ALA A 77 11.62 20.84 -1.39
N LEU A 78 10.78 20.50 -2.37
CA LEU A 78 9.64 21.32 -2.75
C LEU A 78 8.66 21.51 -1.58
N LEU A 79 8.32 20.42 -0.89
CA LEU A 79 7.41 20.47 0.26
C LEU A 79 8.01 21.27 1.43
N SER A 80 9.33 21.21 1.65
CA SER A 80 10.01 22.04 2.65
C SER A 80 9.98 23.53 2.29
N ILE A 81 9.93 23.86 1.01
CA ILE A 81 9.74 25.24 0.54
C ILE A 81 8.28 25.69 0.74
N ILE A 82 7.31 24.86 0.30
CA ILE A 82 5.87 25.16 0.39
C ILE A 82 5.45 25.34 1.85
N TRP A 83 5.87 24.44 2.73
CA TRP A 83 5.56 24.49 4.16
C TRP A 83 6.68 25.05 5.02
N ARG A 84 7.44 25.98 4.47
CA ARG A 84 8.48 26.70 5.24
C ARG A 84 7.88 27.52 6.36
N ASN A 85 6.77 28.19 6.11
CA ASN A 85 6.04 28.98 7.09
C ASN A 85 5.36 28.12 8.15
N PRO A 86 5.05 28.66 9.32
CA PRO A 86 4.33 27.92 10.36
C PRO A 86 3.01 27.37 9.86
N LEU A 87 2.73 26.12 10.22
CA LEU A 87 1.41 25.53 10.05
C LEU A 87 0.43 26.16 11.07
N LYS A 88 -0.85 25.87 10.92
CA LYS A 88 -1.90 26.42 11.79
C LYS A 88 -1.62 26.06 13.26
N SER A 89 -1.56 27.08 14.11
CA SER A 89 -1.29 26.95 15.56
C SER A 89 0.07 26.28 15.88
N GLU A 90 1.05 26.42 15.02
CA GLU A 90 2.41 25.91 15.21
C GLU A 90 3.28 26.95 15.94
N SER A 91 4.03 26.53 16.96
CA SER A 91 5.05 27.36 17.58
C SER A 91 6.32 27.40 16.73
N GLU A 92 7.15 28.42 16.94
CA GLU A 92 8.43 28.57 16.23
C GLU A 92 9.35 27.35 16.50
N GLU A 93 9.43 26.88 17.73
CA GLU A 93 10.23 25.69 18.09
C GLU A 93 9.73 24.44 17.34
N THR A 94 8.42 24.21 17.29
CA THR A 94 7.81 23.08 16.56
C THR A 94 8.08 23.17 15.07
N GLN A 95 7.96 24.37 14.48
CA GLN A 95 8.27 24.64 13.06
C GLN A 95 9.73 24.34 12.73
N ILE A 96 10.66 24.86 13.54
CA ILE A 96 12.08 24.62 13.35
C ILE A 96 12.41 23.13 13.41
N LEU A 97 11.87 22.40 14.40
CA LEU A 97 12.07 20.97 14.53
C LEU A 97 11.46 20.20 13.34
N ARG A 98 10.26 20.56 12.92
CA ARG A 98 9.62 19.95 11.74
C ARG A 98 10.47 20.12 10.48
N LEU A 99 10.98 21.33 10.22
CA LEU A 99 11.84 21.59 9.06
C LEU A 99 13.16 20.83 9.15
N ARG A 100 13.75 20.72 10.35
CA ARG A 100 14.93 19.88 10.57
C ARG A 100 14.70 18.41 10.25
N LEU A 101 13.56 17.87 10.68
CA LEU A 101 13.17 16.48 10.38
C LEU A 101 12.97 16.28 8.88
N MET A 102 12.28 17.18 8.19
CA MET A 102 12.08 17.11 6.74
C MET A 102 13.42 17.16 5.98
N ASN A 103 14.28 18.09 6.34
CA ASN A 103 15.61 18.20 5.71
C ASN A 103 16.53 17.03 6.08
N GLY A 104 16.43 16.50 7.31
CA GLY A 104 17.19 15.33 7.77
C GLY A 104 16.77 14.06 7.03
N PHE A 105 15.49 13.90 6.74
CA PHE A 105 15.01 12.80 5.89
C PHE A 105 15.56 12.93 4.46
N ALA A 106 15.50 14.13 3.87
CA ALA A 106 16.08 14.38 2.55
C ALA A 106 17.61 14.15 2.52
N LEU A 107 18.33 14.53 3.59
CA LEU A 107 19.76 14.24 3.75
C LEU A 107 20.01 12.72 3.76
N THR A 108 19.22 11.95 4.51
CA THR A 108 19.36 10.49 4.56
C THR A 108 19.19 9.86 3.16
N LEU A 109 18.16 10.27 2.42
CA LEU A 109 17.96 9.80 1.05
C LEU A 109 19.08 10.21 0.09
N LEU A 110 19.61 11.43 0.22
CA LEU A 110 20.77 11.87 -0.58
C LEU A 110 22.04 11.06 -0.29
N LEU A 111 22.25 10.67 0.97
CA LEU A 111 23.36 9.80 1.34
C LEU A 111 23.17 8.38 0.75
N VAL A 112 21.97 7.83 0.80
CA VAL A 112 21.65 6.54 0.15
C VAL A 112 21.88 6.65 -1.36
N ALA A 113 21.36 7.70 -2.00
CA ALA A 113 21.57 7.91 -3.43
C ALA A 113 23.07 8.09 -3.78
N TRP A 114 23.85 8.68 -2.89
CA TRP A 114 25.31 8.78 -3.10
C TRP A 114 25.99 7.42 -3.09
N ILE A 115 25.61 6.53 -2.17
CA ILE A 115 26.13 5.15 -2.11
C ILE A 115 25.79 4.38 -3.39
N LEU A 116 24.60 4.58 -3.93
CA LEU A 116 24.13 3.94 -5.17
C LEU A 116 24.77 4.53 -6.45
N GLN A 117 25.50 5.65 -6.36
CA GLN A 117 26.29 6.27 -7.43
C GLN A 117 25.49 6.57 -8.72
N PRO A 118 24.43 7.41 -8.69
CA PRO A 118 23.56 7.68 -9.84
C PRO A 118 24.27 8.30 -11.05
N PHE A 119 25.50 8.82 -10.87
CA PHE A 119 26.31 9.42 -11.90
C PHE A 119 27.59 8.60 -12.20
N LYS A 120 27.56 7.28 -11.94
CA LYS A 120 28.65 6.36 -12.31
C LYS A 120 28.84 6.39 -13.83
N ALA A 121 30.11 6.37 -14.29
CA ALA A 121 30.40 6.28 -15.70
C ALA A 121 29.90 4.96 -16.31
N ALA A 122 29.47 5.01 -17.56
CA ALA A 122 29.02 3.82 -18.29
C ALA A 122 30.19 2.87 -18.57
N GLU A 123 29.93 1.58 -18.41
CA GLU A 123 30.86 0.49 -18.75
C GLU A 123 30.37 -0.33 -19.97
N GLY A 124 29.21 0.06 -20.55
CA GLY A 124 28.57 -0.57 -21.68
C GLY A 124 27.09 -0.17 -21.75
N ASN A 125 26.41 -0.58 -22.79
CA ASN A 125 24.99 -0.32 -22.99
C ASN A 125 24.14 -1.44 -22.36
N GLY A 126 22.99 -1.04 -21.82
CA GLY A 126 22.00 -1.96 -21.27
C GLY A 126 20.88 -2.32 -22.25
N PRO A 127 19.86 -3.03 -21.78
CA PRO A 127 18.73 -3.48 -22.60
C PRO A 127 17.72 -2.36 -22.92
N GLY A 128 17.97 -1.12 -22.48
CA GLY A 128 17.01 -0.02 -22.63
C GLY A 128 15.87 -0.05 -21.60
N LEU A 129 14.90 0.83 -21.79
CA LEU A 129 13.71 0.90 -20.94
C LEU A 129 12.85 -0.35 -21.13
N ASN A 130 12.41 -0.94 -20.01
CA ASN A 130 11.52 -2.09 -20.05
C ASN A 130 10.23 -1.78 -20.83
N GLU A 131 9.73 -2.73 -21.60
CA GLU A 131 8.59 -2.63 -22.49
C GLU A 131 7.29 -2.22 -21.78
N LEU A 132 7.07 -2.70 -20.55
CA LEU A 132 5.91 -2.33 -19.73
C LEU A 132 5.96 -0.88 -19.23
N LEU A 133 7.15 -0.26 -19.23
CA LEU A 133 7.38 1.11 -18.79
C LEU A 133 7.27 2.14 -19.94
N GLN A 134 7.19 1.68 -21.19
CA GLN A 134 7.04 2.55 -22.36
C GLN A 134 5.58 2.95 -22.55
N THR A 135 5.05 3.75 -21.64
CA THR A 135 3.67 4.24 -21.60
C THR A 135 3.60 5.63 -20.98
N ASP A 136 2.59 6.43 -21.36
CA ASP A 136 2.37 7.77 -20.80
C ASP A 136 2.08 7.72 -19.27
N LEU A 137 1.53 6.61 -18.77
CA LEU A 137 1.30 6.42 -17.35
C LEU A 137 2.62 6.35 -16.56
N MET A 138 3.70 5.85 -17.14
CA MET A 138 5.04 5.89 -16.56
C MET A 138 5.53 7.33 -16.32
N VAL A 139 5.10 8.27 -17.15
CA VAL A 139 5.48 9.68 -16.98
C VAL A 139 4.82 10.31 -15.76
N ILE A 140 3.58 9.91 -15.43
CA ILE A 140 2.73 10.62 -14.46
C ILE A 140 2.58 9.86 -13.14
N HIS A 141 2.33 8.53 -13.17
CA HIS A 141 1.97 7.75 -11.99
C HIS A 141 3.08 7.69 -10.92
N PRO A 142 4.34 7.28 -11.22
CA PRO A 142 5.38 7.15 -10.20
C PRO A 142 5.70 8.49 -9.50
N PRO A 143 5.83 9.63 -10.21
CA PRO A 143 6.02 10.92 -9.55
C PRO A 143 4.91 11.28 -8.56
N LEU A 144 3.66 10.97 -8.86
CA LEU A 144 2.52 11.25 -7.98
C LEU A 144 2.49 10.37 -6.74
N ILE A 145 2.86 9.09 -6.87
CA ILE A 145 3.00 8.18 -5.73
C ILE A 145 4.11 8.66 -4.79
N PHE A 146 5.27 9.06 -5.31
CA PHE A 146 6.35 9.59 -4.49
C PHE A 146 6.00 10.94 -3.85
N LEU A 147 5.17 11.78 -4.50
CA LEU A 147 4.61 12.96 -3.88
C LEU A 147 3.68 12.61 -2.71
N ALA A 148 2.80 11.63 -2.87
CA ALA A 148 1.93 11.14 -1.80
C ALA A 148 2.75 10.59 -0.61
N TYR A 149 3.78 9.80 -0.86
CA TYR A 149 4.69 9.29 0.17
C TYR A 149 5.44 10.43 0.87
N SER A 150 5.91 11.43 0.11
CA SER A 150 6.54 12.63 0.69
C SER A 150 5.59 13.36 1.64
N LEU A 151 4.31 13.46 1.30
CA LEU A 151 3.29 14.07 2.15
C LEU A 151 3.03 13.26 3.43
N CYS A 152 3.08 11.93 3.37
CA CYS A 152 3.04 11.06 4.54
C CYS A 152 4.26 11.24 5.45
N ILE A 153 5.44 11.45 4.87
CA ILE A 153 6.65 11.80 5.65
C ILE A 153 6.52 13.18 6.28
N VAL A 154 5.95 14.16 5.60
CA VAL A 154 5.66 15.48 6.21
C VAL A 154 4.70 15.34 7.38
N LEU A 155 3.63 14.54 7.26
CA LEU A 155 2.73 14.21 8.37
C LEU A 155 3.48 13.62 9.57
N THR A 156 4.39 12.70 9.31
CA THR A 156 5.28 12.11 10.33
C THR A 156 6.14 13.18 10.99
N CYS A 157 6.75 14.08 10.23
CA CYS A 157 7.55 15.18 10.78
C CYS A 157 6.72 16.13 11.64
N VAL A 158 5.46 16.43 11.23
CA VAL A 158 4.51 17.21 12.04
C VAL A 158 4.15 16.47 13.33
N ALA A 159 3.95 15.16 13.28
CA ALA A 159 3.66 14.33 14.46
C ALA A 159 4.80 14.38 15.47
N ILE A 160 6.00 14.02 15.03
CA ILE A 160 7.20 13.96 15.88
C ILE A 160 7.50 15.34 16.49
N SER A 161 7.54 16.40 15.66
CA SER A 161 7.81 17.75 16.16
C SER A 161 6.77 18.20 17.19
N SER A 162 5.50 17.90 16.95
CA SER A 162 4.42 18.27 17.89
C SER A 162 4.49 17.53 19.22
N LEU A 163 4.82 16.23 19.21
CA LEU A 163 4.97 15.43 20.43
C LEU A 163 6.20 15.86 21.24
N LEU A 164 7.36 16.01 20.58
CA LEU A 164 8.62 16.34 21.26
C LEU A 164 8.66 17.77 21.82
N THR A 165 7.87 18.70 21.26
CA THR A 165 7.73 20.06 21.78
C THR A 165 6.46 20.26 22.63
N SER A 166 5.69 19.21 22.87
CA SER A 166 4.40 19.27 23.58
C SER A 166 3.46 20.37 23.03
N SER A 167 3.49 20.60 21.72
CA SER A 167 2.83 21.70 21.05
C SER A 167 1.33 21.43 20.88
N LYS A 168 0.47 22.35 21.35
CA LYS A 168 -0.98 22.27 21.19
C LYS A 168 -1.41 22.42 19.73
N GLY A 169 -2.61 21.93 19.37
CA GLY A 169 -3.21 22.12 18.04
C GLY A 169 -2.75 21.14 16.97
N ILE A 170 -2.23 19.98 17.35
CA ILE A 170 -1.76 18.93 16.43
C ILE A 170 -2.83 18.54 15.39
N LYS A 171 -4.10 18.43 15.80
CA LYS A 171 -5.22 18.12 14.91
C LYS A 171 -5.30 19.02 13.68
N ASP A 172 -5.20 20.33 13.87
CA ASP A 172 -5.34 21.31 12.78
C ASP A 172 -4.17 21.21 11.80
N ARG A 173 -2.96 21.00 12.31
CA ARG A 173 -1.75 20.78 11.51
C ARG A 173 -1.86 19.48 10.69
N MET A 174 -2.30 18.39 11.33
CA MET A 174 -2.49 17.11 10.66
C MET A 174 -3.48 17.21 9.49
N ILE A 175 -4.66 17.81 9.72
CA ILE A 175 -5.68 17.95 8.68
C ILE A 175 -5.20 18.84 7.52
N GLN A 176 -4.37 19.85 7.80
CA GLN A 176 -3.81 20.72 6.75
C GLN A 176 -2.95 19.96 5.76
N VAL A 177 -2.18 18.98 6.23
CA VAL A 177 -1.28 18.15 5.38
C VAL A 177 -1.97 16.88 4.89
N ALA A 178 -2.85 16.26 5.69
CA ALA A 178 -3.52 15.00 5.33
C ALA A 178 -4.44 15.12 4.11
N ARG A 179 -5.07 16.28 3.89
CA ARG A 179 -5.95 16.48 2.73
C ARG A 179 -5.22 16.40 1.39
N PRO A 180 -4.16 17.18 1.14
CA PRO A 180 -3.39 17.01 -0.08
C PRO A 180 -2.73 15.63 -0.16
N ALA A 181 -2.29 15.04 0.96
CA ALA A 181 -1.77 13.67 0.97
C ALA A 181 -2.82 12.66 0.48
N PHE A 182 -4.04 12.74 0.97
CA PHE A 182 -5.14 11.89 0.55
C PHE A 182 -5.46 12.07 -0.94
N PHE A 183 -5.53 13.32 -1.43
CA PHE A 183 -5.80 13.61 -2.84
C PHE A 183 -4.74 12.98 -3.76
N PHE A 184 -3.45 13.24 -3.50
CA PHE A 184 -2.38 12.71 -4.33
C PHE A 184 -2.21 11.20 -4.21
N ALA A 185 -2.47 10.61 -3.04
CA ALA A 185 -2.48 9.16 -2.88
C ALA A 185 -3.65 8.51 -3.66
N THR A 186 -4.85 9.09 -3.59
CA THR A 186 -6.01 8.62 -4.37
C THR A 186 -5.75 8.73 -5.87
N LEU A 187 -5.19 9.86 -6.32
CA LEU A 187 -4.84 10.07 -7.73
C LEU A 187 -3.77 9.07 -8.19
N GLY A 188 -2.70 8.92 -7.41
CA GLY A 188 -1.60 8.03 -7.74
C GLY A 188 -2.03 6.56 -7.80
N ILE A 189 -2.76 6.06 -6.81
CA ILE A 189 -3.25 4.67 -6.78
C ILE A 189 -4.20 4.41 -7.96
N GLY A 190 -5.13 5.32 -8.24
CA GLY A 190 -6.05 5.14 -9.36
C GLY A 190 -5.37 5.13 -10.72
N LEU A 191 -4.33 5.97 -10.92
CA LEU A 191 -3.50 5.91 -12.14
C LEU A 191 -2.70 4.62 -12.24
N GLY A 192 -2.25 4.04 -11.10
CA GLY A 192 -1.64 2.71 -11.06
C GLY A 192 -2.60 1.62 -11.49
N GLY A 193 -3.84 1.66 -10.98
CA GLY A 193 -4.91 0.75 -11.42
C GLY A 193 -5.25 0.92 -12.92
N LEU A 194 -5.24 2.16 -13.42
CA LEU A 194 -5.43 2.43 -14.85
C LEU A 194 -4.26 1.86 -15.67
N TRP A 195 -3.03 1.95 -15.16
CA TRP A 195 -1.88 1.31 -15.82
C TRP A 195 -2.05 -0.21 -15.90
N ALA A 196 -2.37 -0.87 -14.79
CA ALA A 196 -2.65 -2.31 -14.79
C ALA A 196 -3.73 -2.67 -15.80
N TYR A 197 -4.80 -1.89 -15.86
CA TYR A 197 -5.93 -2.10 -16.76
C TYR A 197 -5.60 -1.94 -18.24
N LEU A 198 -4.68 -1.02 -18.59
CA LEU A 198 -4.36 -0.69 -19.98
C LEU A 198 -3.20 -1.51 -20.55
N ILE A 199 -2.24 -1.88 -19.71
CA ILE A 199 -0.91 -2.39 -20.14
C ILE A 199 -0.68 -3.83 -19.71
N LEU A 200 -1.24 -4.24 -18.56
CA LEU A 200 -1.02 -5.59 -18.06
C LEU A 200 -2.11 -6.55 -18.55
N ASP A 201 -1.74 -7.80 -18.74
CA ASP A 201 -2.61 -8.88 -19.21
C ASP A 201 -3.36 -9.58 -18.06
N TRP A 202 -3.68 -8.84 -17.01
CA TRP A 202 -4.34 -9.38 -15.81
C TRP A 202 -5.86 -9.54 -15.94
N GLY A 203 -6.46 -9.03 -17.00
CA GLY A 203 -7.92 -9.00 -17.16
C GLY A 203 -8.62 -8.12 -16.13
N GLY A 204 -7.99 -7.04 -15.66
CA GLY A 204 -8.59 -6.12 -14.70
C GLY A 204 -7.61 -5.06 -14.19
N TYR A 205 -8.12 -4.17 -13.33
CA TYR A 205 -7.37 -3.00 -12.87
C TYR A 205 -6.65 -3.21 -11.53
N TRP A 206 -6.89 -4.33 -10.84
CA TRP A 206 -6.35 -4.63 -9.51
C TRP A 206 -6.17 -6.12 -9.31
N ALA A 207 -5.00 -6.56 -8.92
CA ALA A 207 -4.65 -7.97 -8.73
C ALA A 207 -4.12 -8.30 -7.32
N TRP A 208 -4.17 -7.35 -6.38
CA TRP A 208 -3.57 -7.47 -5.05
C TRP A 208 -2.06 -7.78 -5.10
N ASP A 209 -1.39 -7.28 -6.14
CA ASP A 209 0.07 -7.32 -6.21
C ASP A 209 0.69 -6.71 -4.95
N PRO A 210 1.83 -7.25 -4.44
CA PRO A 210 2.46 -6.74 -3.22
C PRO A 210 2.74 -5.23 -3.23
N VAL A 211 3.07 -4.65 -4.38
CA VAL A 211 3.35 -3.21 -4.52
C VAL A 211 2.07 -2.39 -4.56
N GLU A 212 1.04 -2.86 -5.27
CA GLU A 212 -0.31 -2.27 -5.23
C GLU A 212 -0.84 -2.23 -3.80
N THR A 213 -0.83 -3.39 -3.13
CA THR A 213 -1.26 -3.55 -1.74
C THR A 213 -0.43 -2.67 -0.80
N GLY A 214 0.90 -2.64 -0.99
CA GLY A 214 1.80 -1.78 -0.22
C GLY A 214 1.44 -0.30 -0.33
N SER A 215 1.08 0.18 -1.52
CA SER A 215 0.69 1.57 -1.75
C SER A 215 -0.67 1.93 -1.13
N LEU A 216 -1.56 0.97 -0.98
CA LEU A 216 -2.88 1.14 -0.35
C LEU A 216 -2.77 1.36 1.17
N LEU A 217 -1.77 0.80 1.85
CA LEU A 217 -1.62 0.90 3.30
C LEU A 217 -1.51 2.35 3.82
N PRO A 218 -0.62 3.22 3.31
CA PRO A 218 -0.58 4.61 3.73
C PRO A 218 -1.86 5.37 3.38
N TRP A 219 -2.53 5.05 2.27
CA TRP A 219 -3.82 5.62 1.91
C TRP A 219 -4.90 5.30 2.96
N ILE A 220 -4.98 4.05 3.44
CA ILE A 220 -5.90 3.65 4.51
C ILE A 220 -5.61 4.44 5.79
N CYS A 221 -4.33 4.67 6.15
CA CYS A 221 -3.97 5.52 7.28
C CYS A 221 -4.46 6.96 7.10
N LEU A 222 -4.38 7.53 5.90
CA LEU A 222 -4.89 8.87 5.60
C LEU A 222 -6.41 8.93 5.75
N VAL A 223 -7.14 7.89 5.32
CA VAL A 223 -8.59 7.75 5.55
C VAL A 223 -8.89 7.77 7.05
N MET A 224 -8.18 6.94 7.84
CA MET A 224 -8.32 6.94 9.31
C MET A 224 -8.06 8.32 9.89
N LEU A 225 -6.95 8.97 9.51
CA LEU A 225 -6.55 10.27 10.02
C LEU A 225 -7.61 11.34 9.77
N LEU A 226 -8.18 11.40 8.57
CA LEU A 226 -9.25 12.33 8.23
C LEU A 226 -10.53 12.07 9.03
N HIS A 227 -10.79 10.82 9.45
CA HIS A 227 -11.96 10.43 10.22
C HIS A 227 -11.77 10.54 11.74
N LEU A 228 -10.54 10.64 12.26
CA LEU A 228 -10.30 10.85 13.69
C LEU A 228 -11.02 12.08 14.26
N ARG A 229 -11.25 13.11 13.44
CA ARG A 229 -12.02 14.31 13.83
C ARG A 229 -13.49 14.02 14.17
N THR A 230 -14.03 12.90 13.70
CA THR A 230 -15.45 12.53 13.92
C THR A 230 -15.65 11.77 15.23
N LYS A 231 -14.56 11.48 15.94
CA LYS A 231 -14.60 10.77 17.20
C LYS A 231 -15.49 11.49 18.21
N PRO A 232 -16.47 10.80 18.81
CA PRO A 232 -17.19 11.31 19.97
C PRO A 232 -16.24 11.48 21.16
N GLY A 233 -16.19 12.69 21.73
CA GLY A 233 -15.28 12.99 22.81
C GLY A 233 -13.92 13.52 22.37
N LYS A 234 -12.99 13.63 23.32
CA LYS A 234 -11.66 14.19 23.07
C LYS A 234 -10.75 13.11 22.49
N THR A 235 -10.09 13.40 21.37
CA THR A 235 -9.04 12.53 20.79
C THR A 235 -7.69 13.00 21.31
N SER A 236 -6.87 12.08 21.81
CA SER A 236 -5.53 12.40 22.31
C SER A 236 -4.58 12.83 21.20
N ASP A 237 -3.59 13.66 21.53
CA ASP A 237 -2.55 14.10 20.60
C ASP A 237 -1.71 12.91 20.12
N HIS A 238 -1.49 11.89 20.97
CA HIS A 238 -0.81 10.66 20.62
C HIS A 238 -1.57 9.83 19.58
N MET A 239 -2.91 9.81 19.62
CA MET A 239 -3.70 9.12 18.60
C MET A 239 -3.55 9.78 17.23
N TRP A 240 -3.61 11.12 17.15
CA TRP A 240 -3.34 11.87 15.94
C TRP A 240 -1.93 11.59 15.40
N ALA A 241 -0.94 11.66 16.30
CA ALA A 241 0.45 11.43 15.96
C ALA A 241 0.70 9.98 15.54
N GLY A 242 0.14 9.00 16.25
CA GLY A 242 0.34 7.57 15.95
C GLY A 242 -0.15 7.21 14.55
N VAL A 243 -1.35 7.65 14.16
CA VAL A 243 -1.88 7.39 12.81
C VAL A 243 -1.07 8.13 11.73
N ALA A 244 -0.63 9.37 12.01
CA ALA A 244 0.23 10.10 11.08
C ALA A 244 1.60 9.44 10.91
N MET A 245 2.23 9.00 12.00
CA MET A 245 3.52 8.28 11.96
C MET A 245 3.37 6.92 11.27
N ALA A 246 2.24 6.23 11.47
CA ALA A 246 1.93 5.01 10.74
C ALA A 246 1.85 5.24 9.23
N SER A 247 1.27 6.35 8.76
CA SER A 247 1.23 6.65 7.32
C SER A 247 2.63 6.79 6.71
N GLY A 248 3.57 7.43 7.42
CA GLY A 248 4.96 7.54 6.98
C GLY A 248 5.71 6.21 7.05
N ALA A 249 5.54 5.44 8.14
CA ALA A 249 6.15 4.12 8.28
C ALA A 249 5.68 3.17 7.17
N LEU A 250 4.38 3.20 6.83
CA LEU A 250 3.82 2.36 5.77
C LEU A 250 4.22 2.85 4.36
N SER A 251 4.52 4.15 4.17
CA SER A 251 5.14 4.63 2.92
C SER A 251 6.56 4.10 2.74
N LEU A 252 7.35 4.05 3.83
CA LEU A 252 8.67 3.41 3.83
C LEU A 252 8.54 1.91 3.57
N PHE A 253 7.55 1.25 4.17
CA PHE A 253 7.27 -0.16 3.97
C PHE A 253 6.86 -0.47 2.52
N ALA A 254 5.97 0.32 1.92
CA ALA A 254 5.57 0.18 0.52
C ALA A 254 6.78 0.27 -0.43
N THR A 255 7.67 1.25 -0.18
CA THR A 255 8.89 1.40 -0.96
C THR A 255 9.86 0.23 -0.72
N MET A 256 9.95 -0.27 0.51
CA MET A 256 10.74 -1.45 0.86
C MET A 256 10.24 -2.70 0.13
N VAL A 257 8.93 -2.93 0.07
CA VAL A 257 8.32 -4.04 -0.68
C VAL A 257 8.71 -4.00 -2.15
N THR A 258 8.70 -2.82 -2.76
CA THR A 258 9.10 -2.61 -4.16
C THR A 258 10.58 -2.95 -4.41
N ARG A 259 11.45 -2.79 -3.38
CA ARG A 259 12.92 -2.91 -3.51
C ARG A 259 13.49 -4.21 -2.97
N ALA A 260 12.80 -4.88 -2.08
CA ALA A 260 13.23 -6.14 -1.46
C ALA A 260 12.70 -7.35 -2.26
N GLY A 261 13.09 -7.47 -3.54
CA GLY A 261 12.78 -8.65 -4.35
C GLY A 261 13.27 -9.94 -3.69
N GLY A 262 12.55 -11.06 -3.89
CA GLY A 262 12.85 -12.36 -3.28
C GLY A 262 12.35 -12.54 -1.85
N VAL A 263 11.87 -11.50 -1.18
CA VAL A 263 11.24 -11.57 0.14
C VAL A 263 9.73 -11.78 0.03
N TRP A 264 9.11 -11.13 -0.94
CA TRP A 264 7.68 -11.27 -1.27
C TRP A 264 7.48 -12.02 -2.59
N ALA A 265 6.23 -12.35 -2.88
CA ALA A 265 5.84 -12.88 -4.17
C ALA A 265 6.33 -11.97 -5.31
N VAL A 266 6.59 -12.56 -6.47
CA VAL A 266 7.04 -11.80 -7.64
C VAL A 266 5.98 -10.77 -8.01
N SER A 267 6.41 -9.51 -8.09
CA SER A 267 5.59 -8.39 -8.53
C SER A 267 6.11 -7.90 -9.88
N VAL A 268 5.22 -7.48 -10.75
CA VAL A 268 5.59 -6.81 -12.01
C VAL A 268 6.32 -5.49 -11.78
N HIS A 269 6.23 -4.92 -10.58
CA HIS A 269 6.94 -3.72 -10.16
C HIS A 269 8.35 -4.00 -9.58
N THR A 270 8.71 -5.26 -9.38
CA THR A 270 10.01 -5.64 -8.80
C THR A 270 11.02 -5.85 -9.92
N PHE A 271 11.67 -4.79 -10.35
CA PHE A 271 12.75 -4.84 -11.36
C PHE A 271 14.10 -5.31 -10.79
N VAL A 272 14.14 -5.71 -9.53
CA VAL A 272 15.33 -6.22 -8.85
C VAL A 272 15.16 -7.71 -8.66
N VAL A 273 15.75 -8.47 -9.54
CA VAL A 273 15.80 -9.93 -9.43
C VAL A 273 16.90 -10.29 -8.43
N ASN A 274 16.53 -10.79 -7.26
CA ASN A 274 17.46 -11.52 -6.41
C ASN A 274 17.57 -12.96 -6.90
N SER A 275 18.79 -13.44 -7.04
CA SER A 275 19.14 -14.78 -7.57
C SER A 275 18.77 -15.96 -6.66
N SER A 276 18.08 -15.76 -5.58
CA SER A 276 17.94 -16.70 -4.46
C SER A 276 16.62 -17.50 -4.40
N GLY A 277 16.01 -17.81 -5.53
CA GLY A 277 14.91 -18.79 -5.55
C GLY A 277 13.56 -18.27 -5.04
N SER A 278 12.62 -19.16 -4.72
CA SER A 278 11.29 -18.82 -4.23
C SER A 278 11.35 -18.16 -2.85
N PRO A 279 10.51 -17.12 -2.58
CA PRO A 279 10.50 -16.47 -1.28
C PRO A 279 10.11 -17.46 -0.17
N PRO A 280 10.66 -17.30 1.06
CA PRO A 280 10.28 -18.14 2.20
C PRO A 280 8.77 -18.09 2.46
N GLN A 281 8.20 -19.23 2.85
CA GLN A 281 6.77 -19.35 3.10
C GLN A 281 6.35 -18.73 4.45
N ASP A 282 7.29 -18.58 5.38
CA ASP A 282 7.01 -18.06 6.71
C ASP A 282 7.59 -16.67 6.95
N VAL A 283 6.96 -15.90 7.82
CA VAL A 283 7.33 -14.51 8.12
C VAL A 283 8.73 -14.40 8.71
N PHE A 284 9.13 -15.38 9.55
CA PHE A 284 10.46 -15.37 10.15
C PHE A 284 11.55 -15.59 9.09
N GLY A 285 11.35 -16.56 8.19
CA GLY A 285 12.24 -16.79 7.05
C GLY A 285 12.41 -15.55 6.18
N ARG A 286 11.33 -14.80 5.93
CA ARG A 286 11.38 -13.53 5.17
C ARG A 286 12.17 -12.45 5.89
N ILE A 287 11.96 -12.30 7.21
CA ILE A 287 12.78 -11.38 8.01
C ILE A 287 14.25 -11.80 7.95
N MET A 288 14.56 -13.10 8.03
CA MET A 288 15.93 -13.58 7.94
C MET A 288 16.53 -13.32 6.56
N VAL A 289 15.77 -13.42 5.47
CA VAL A 289 16.23 -13.03 4.12
C VAL A 289 16.50 -11.53 4.06
N LEU A 290 15.62 -10.68 4.59
CA LEU A 290 15.86 -9.24 4.68
C LEU A 290 17.15 -8.90 5.44
N LEU A 291 17.49 -9.71 6.46
CA LEU A 291 18.66 -9.50 7.31
C LEU A 291 19.96 -10.10 6.76
N SER A 292 19.86 -11.17 5.95
CA SER A 292 21.01 -11.96 5.52
C SER A 292 21.36 -11.78 4.04
N ASP A 293 20.43 -11.33 3.23
CA ASP A 293 20.65 -11.14 1.80
C ASP A 293 21.07 -9.69 1.49
N ASN A 294 21.82 -9.52 0.40
CA ASN A 294 22.25 -8.21 -0.12
C ASN A 294 21.05 -7.42 -0.69
N SER A 295 20.01 -7.23 0.13
CA SER A 295 18.86 -6.39 -0.25
C SER A 295 19.24 -4.91 -0.40
N GLY A 296 20.48 -4.57 -0.02
CA GLY A 296 21.10 -3.28 -0.20
C GLY A 296 20.76 -2.27 0.90
N ILE A 297 21.60 -1.23 0.98
CA ILE A 297 21.50 -0.15 1.97
C ILE A 297 20.14 0.54 1.95
N GLU A 298 19.50 0.65 0.80
CA GLU A 298 18.20 1.29 0.63
C GLU A 298 17.12 0.60 1.48
N VAL A 299 16.99 -0.72 1.33
CA VAL A 299 16.01 -1.53 2.06
C VAL A 299 16.26 -1.47 3.57
N MET A 300 17.53 -1.54 3.97
CA MET A 300 17.93 -1.45 5.37
C MET A 300 17.58 -0.10 5.98
N VAL A 301 17.80 1.01 5.26
CA VAL A 301 17.44 2.37 5.74
C VAL A 301 15.93 2.51 5.91
N TYR A 302 15.12 1.97 4.99
CA TYR A 302 13.67 1.99 5.12
C TYR A 302 13.21 1.17 6.32
N PHE A 303 13.73 -0.04 6.50
CA PHE A 303 13.39 -0.89 7.63
C PHE A 303 13.76 -0.25 8.98
N MET A 304 14.95 0.31 9.08
CA MET A 304 15.38 1.03 10.26
C MET A 304 14.54 2.28 10.52
N GLY A 305 14.12 2.98 9.46
CA GLY A 305 13.20 4.12 9.56
C GLY A 305 11.87 3.72 10.20
N ILE A 306 11.30 2.59 9.79
CA ILE A 306 10.07 2.03 10.38
C ILE A 306 10.26 1.75 11.87
N LEU A 307 11.34 1.04 12.23
CA LEU A 307 11.65 0.72 13.64
C LEU A 307 11.87 1.98 14.48
N GLN A 308 12.56 2.98 13.93
CA GLN A 308 12.82 4.25 14.60
C GLN A 308 11.50 5.02 14.86
N LEU A 309 10.59 5.07 13.90
CA LEU A 309 9.29 5.71 14.07
C LEU A 309 8.47 5.03 15.17
N LEU A 310 8.47 3.71 15.21
CA LEU A 310 7.81 2.94 16.26
C LEU A 310 8.44 3.24 17.63
N GLY A 311 9.76 3.24 17.73
CA GLY A 311 10.48 3.54 18.98
C GLY A 311 10.21 4.96 19.50
N ILE A 312 10.21 5.97 18.60
CA ILE A 312 9.85 7.36 18.96
C ILE A 312 8.43 7.43 19.51
N PHE A 313 7.47 6.81 18.81
CA PHE A 313 6.09 6.82 19.25
C PHE A 313 5.93 6.19 20.64
N LEU A 314 6.53 5.03 20.88
CA LEU A 314 6.48 4.34 22.15
C LEU A 314 7.13 5.16 23.27
N ALA A 315 8.31 5.75 23.03
CA ALA A 315 8.99 6.59 24.01
C ALA A 315 8.14 7.80 24.42
N THR A 316 7.56 8.53 23.45
CA THR A 316 6.68 9.66 23.74
C THR A 316 5.40 9.24 24.47
N ARG A 317 4.86 8.06 24.14
CA ARG A 317 3.65 7.50 24.74
C ARG A 317 3.85 7.11 26.20
N LEU A 318 5.04 6.62 26.52
CA LEU A 318 5.42 6.23 27.88
C LEU A 318 5.82 7.43 28.77
N GLY A 319 5.93 8.63 28.18
CA GLY A 319 6.31 9.85 28.90
C GLY A 319 7.79 9.92 29.24
N HIS A 320 8.65 9.22 28.52
CA HIS A 320 10.09 9.27 28.66
C HIS A 320 10.71 10.30 27.73
N GLU A 321 11.82 10.92 28.16
CA GLU A 321 12.61 11.76 27.27
C GLU A 321 13.22 10.89 26.18
N TYR A 322 12.84 11.18 24.94
CA TYR A 322 13.41 10.51 23.79
C TYR A 322 14.82 11.06 23.54
N SER A 323 15.79 10.18 23.45
CA SER A 323 17.15 10.58 23.15
C SER A 323 17.25 11.18 21.74
N LYS A 324 17.67 12.42 21.66
CA LYS A 324 17.88 13.12 20.37
C LYS A 324 18.90 12.42 19.46
N TYR A 325 19.77 11.60 20.03
CA TYR A 325 20.76 10.81 19.28
C TYR A 325 20.10 9.75 18.37
N TRP A 326 18.94 9.20 18.77
CA TRP A 326 18.24 8.25 17.91
C TRP A 326 17.73 8.87 16.60
N LEU A 327 17.40 10.17 16.60
CA LEU A 327 17.01 10.89 15.37
C LEU A 327 18.15 11.01 14.37
N ALA A 328 19.39 10.97 14.83
CA ALA A 328 20.58 11.03 13.98
C ALA A 328 21.02 9.64 13.47
N LEU A 329 20.42 8.55 13.95
CA LEU A 329 20.86 7.17 13.64
C LEU A 329 20.81 6.87 12.14
N LEU A 330 19.71 7.17 11.47
CA LEU A 330 19.55 6.92 10.03
C LEU A 330 20.58 7.69 9.18
N PRO A 331 20.74 9.02 9.33
CA PRO A 331 21.76 9.73 8.59
C PRO A 331 23.18 9.29 9.00
N ALA A 332 23.42 8.90 10.25
CA ALA A 332 24.72 8.40 10.68
C ALA A 332 25.12 7.11 9.96
N ILE A 333 24.20 6.16 9.83
CA ILE A 333 24.43 4.90 9.10
C ILE A 333 24.67 5.17 7.62
N ALA A 334 23.89 6.07 7.01
CA ALA A 334 24.10 6.44 5.63
C ALA A 334 25.47 7.14 5.42
N VAL A 335 25.93 7.95 6.40
CA VAL A 335 27.30 8.55 6.37
C VAL A 335 28.38 7.47 6.45
N ILE A 336 28.20 6.46 7.32
CA ILE A 336 29.16 5.34 7.42
C ILE A 336 29.28 4.62 6.06
N GLY A 337 28.13 4.38 5.40
CA GLY A 337 28.12 3.77 4.06
C GLY A 337 28.81 4.63 2.99
N VAL A 338 28.63 5.97 3.04
CA VAL A 338 29.31 6.89 2.11
C VAL A 338 30.81 6.93 2.34
N VAL A 339 31.25 7.01 3.60
CA VAL A 339 32.69 7.16 3.96
C VAL A 339 33.45 5.85 3.75
N GLY A 340 32.81 4.72 4.08
CA GLY A 340 33.44 3.40 3.99
C GLY A 340 33.38 2.78 2.59
N GLY A 341 32.60 3.34 1.67
CA GLY A 341 32.25 2.71 0.40
C GLY A 341 31.18 1.61 0.58
N GLY A 342 30.59 1.14 -0.54
CA GLY A 342 29.59 0.05 -0.51
C GLY A 342 30.08 -1.18 0.23
N ASP A 343 31.32 -1.56 -0.01
CA ASP A 343 31.96 -2.77 0.57
C ASP A 343 32.02 -2.78 2.10
N VAL A 344 32.05 -1.62 2.76
CA VAL A 344 32.05 -1.56 4.24
C VAL A 344 30.68 -1.96 4.82
N LEU A 345 29.61 -1.63 4.13
CA LEU A 345 28.26 -2.04 4.56
C LEU A 345 27.97 -3.50 4.20
N ASP A 346 28.54 -4.01 3.13
CA ASP A 346 28.49 -5.42 2.77
C ASP A 346 29.25 -6.30 3.80
N GLY A 347 30.29 -5.74 4.43
CA GLY A 347 30.99 -6.36 5.55
C GLY A 347 30.36 -6.14 6.92
N PHE A 348 29.41 -5.20 7.04
CA PHE A 348 28.69 -4.95 8.30
C PHE A 348 27.54 -5.93 8.40
N PRO A 349 27.45 -6.77 9.44
CA PRO A 349 26.33 -7.69 9.56
C PRO A 349 25.02 -6.91 9.54
N SER A 350 24.14 -7.19 8.59
CA SER A 350 22.81 -6.58 8.47
C SER A 350 22.05 -6.67 9.81
N THR A 351 22.29 -7.75 10.54
CA THR A 351 21.82 -7.98 11.90
C THR A 351 22.21 -6.87 12.88
N LEU A 352 23.45 -6.36 12.81
CA LEU A 352 23.89 -5.28 13.69
C LEU A 352 23.20 -3.96 13.36
N LEU A 353 22.97 -3.65 12.08
CA LEU A 353 22.23 -2.47 11.66
C LEU A 353 20.78 -2.52 12.18
N VAL A 354 20.13 -3.69 12.11
CA VAL A 354 18.79 -3.89 12.66
C VAL A 354 18.77 -3.74 14.17
N LEU A 355 19.74 -4.32 14.88
CA LEU A 355 19.86 -4.15 16.34
C LEU A 355 20.02 -2.68 16.73
N LEU A 356 20.77 -1.90 15.98
CA LEU A 356 20.85 -0.45 16.18
C LEU A 356 19.49 0.24 15.91
N GLY A 357 18.77 -0.17 14.90
CA GLY A 357 17.40 0.32 14.60
C GLY A 357 16.40 0.00 15.73
N LEU A 358 16.62 -1.07 16.49
CA LEU A 358 15.83 -1.42 17.67
C LEU A 358 16.18 -0.58 18.90
N GLY A 359 17.27 0.18 18.88
CA GLY A 359 17.75 0.95 20.04
C GLY A 359 16.69 1.83 20.71
N PRO A 360 15.93 2.69 19.97
CA PRO A 360 14.88 3.50 20.56
C PRO A 360 13.77 2.67 21.21
N PHE A 361 13.48 1.53 20.63
CA PHE A 361 12.47 0.59 21.13
C PHE A 361 12.92 -0.06 22.44
N VAL A 362 14.18 -0.47 22.50
CA VAL A 362 14.80 -1.05 23.70
C VAL A 362 14.89 0.00 24.81
N GLU A 363 15.31 1.22 24.51
CA GLU A 363 15.33 2.34 25.45
C GLU A 363 13.94 2.61 26.05
N ALA A 364 12.90 2.71 25.20
CA ALA A 364 11.53 2.89 25.65
C ALA A 364 11.06 1.73 26.54
N GLY A 365 11.40 0.49 26.18
CA GLY A 365 11.11 -0.72 26.94
C GLY A 365 11.77 -0.73 28.30
N ILE A 366 13.08 -0.50 28.37
CA ILE A 366 13.85 -0.48 29.62
C ILE A 366 13.32 0.60 30.56
N ASN A 367 13.12 1.81 30.06
CA ASN A 367 12.63 2.94 30.85
C ASN A 367 11.20 2.76 31.36
N SER A 368 10.42 1.85 30.77
CA SER A 368 9.05 1.55 31.21
C SER A 368 8.97 0.45 32.25
N LEU A 369 10.09 -0.21 32.59
CA LEU A 369 10.12 -1.28 33.61
C LEU A 369 9.81 -0.72 34.99
N PRO A 370 9.07 -1.46 35.83
CA PRO A 370 8.82 -1.07 37.21
C PRO A 370 10.14 -1.03 38.03
N GLU A 371 10.24 -0.07 38.96
CA GLU A 371 11.33 -0.05 39.91
C GLU A 371 11.30 -1.35 40.77
N GLY A 372 12.46 -1.98 40.94
CA GLY A 372 12.58 -3.22 41.71
C GLY A 372 12.11 -4.48 40.99
N HIS A 373 12.11 -4.47 39.64
CA HIS A 373 11.82 -5.69 38.89
C HIS A 373 12.80 -6.83 39.19
N ASP A 374 12.27 -8.03 39.34
CA ASP A 374 13.09 -9.23 39.56
C ASP A 374 13.53 -9.80 38.18
N TRP A 375 14.84 -9.93 37.97
CA TRP A 375 15.42 -10.48 36.74
C TRP A 375 14.86 -11.87 36.38
N LYS A 376 14.34 -12.63 37.37
CA LYS A 376 13.70 -13.94 37.16
C LYS A 376 12.55 -13.87 36.14
N TRP A 377 11.85 -12.76 36.08
CA TRP A 377 10.78 -12.58 35.11
C TRP A 377 11.26 -12.49 33.64
N PHE A 378 12.52 -12.05 33.43
CA PHE A 378 13.14 -12.07 32.12
C PHE A 378 13.75 -13.43 31.77
N ALA A 379 14.17 -14.20 32.77
CA ALA A 379 14.68 -15.55 32.57
C ALA A 379 13.59 -16.50 32.04
N LEU A 380 12.35 -16.35 32.52
CA LEU A 380 11.24 -17.22 32.13
C LEU A 380 10.92 -17.13 30.63
N PRO A 381 10.71 -15.94 30.03
CA PRO A 381 10.58 -15.80 28.58
C PRO A 381 11.78 -16.37 27.81
N GLY A 382 12.99 -16.12 28.28
CA GLY A 382 14.21 -16.66 27.67
C GLY A 382 14.26 -18.20 27.66
N VAL A 383 13.88 -18.84 28.77
CA VAL A 383 13.76 -20.29 28.85
C VAL A 383 12.69 -20.83 27.92
N MET A 384 11.54 -20.15 27.80
CA MET A 384 10.46 -20.56 26.89
C MET A 384 10.86 -20.46 25.41
N VAL A 385 11.57 -19.39 25.02
CA VAL A 385 12.15 -19.28 23.68
C VAL A 385 13.17 -20.40 23.43
N ALA A 386 14.03 -20.71 24.39
CA ALA A 386 15.00 -21.82 24.28
C ALA A 386 14.29 -23.17 24.12
N LEU A 387 13.28 -23.45 24.93
CA LEU A 387 12.48 -24.69 24.83
C LEU A 387 11.82 -24.89 23.50
N ARG A 388 11.41 -23.79 22.83
CA ARG A 388 10.87 -23.84 21.48
C ARG A 388 11.85 -24.46 20.48
N PHE A 389 13.12 -24.09 20.52
CA PHE A 389 14.13 -24.67 19.64
C PHE A 389 14.37 -26.17 19.91
N ILE A 390 13.98 -26.64 21.08
CA ILE A 390 14.15 -28.04 21.47
C ILE A 390 12.93 -28.90 21.13
N HIS A 391 11.72 -28.40 21.36
CA HIS A 391 10.48 -29.20 21.27
C HIS A 391 9.55 -28.87 20.12
N GLY A 392 9.67 -27.70 19.50
CA GLY A 392 8.89 -27.30 18.34
C GLY A 392 7.38 -27.07 18.58
N ASP A 393 6.89 -27.24 19.83
CA ASP A 393 5.48 -27.01 20.16
C ASP A 393 5.23 -25.55 20.58
N VAL A 394 4.72 -24.77 19.64
CA VAL A 394 4.56 -23.31 19.76
C VAL A 394 3.47 -22.90 20.72
N LEU A 395 2.38 -23.67 20.80
CA LEU A 395 1.19 -23.25 21.54
C LEU A 395 1.44 -23.22 23.07
N PHE A 396 2.12 -24.24 23.59
CA PHE A 396 2.44 -24.31 25.00
C PHE A 396 3.40 -23.21 25.44
N GLU A 397 4.43 -22.97 24.65
CA GLU A 397 5.42 -21.92 24.89
C GLU A 397 4.80 -20.53 24.83
N LEU A 398 3.88 -20.31 23.86
CA LEU A 398 3.12 -19.09 23.74
C LEU A 398 2.27 -18.80 24.97
N LEU A 399 1.47 -19.76 25.42
CA LEU A 399 0.62 -19.60 26.61
C LEU A 399 1.46 -19.27 27.83
N SER A 400 2.62 -19.89 27.97
CA SER A 400 3.56 -19.66 29.07
C SER A 400 4.17 -18.25 29.00
N LEU A 401 4.53 -17.78 27.81
CA LEU A 401 5.02 -16.42 27.62
C LEU A 401 3.92 -15.38 27.89
N LEU A 402 2.71 -15.60 27.43
CA LEU A 402 1.56 -14.74 27.70
C LEU A 402 1.30 -14.61 29.20
N PHE A 403 1.35 -15.73 29.93
CA PHE A 403 1.19 -15.76 31.37
C PHE A 403 2.33 -15.02 32.08
N ALA A 404 3.59 -15.24 31.69
CA ALA A 404 4.74 -14.57 32.24
C ALA A 404 4.69 -13.05 32.04
N PHE A 405 4.37 -12.59 30.83
CA PHE A 405 4.20 -11.18 30.56
C PHE A 405 3.02 -10.56 31.31
N GLY A 406 1.91 -11.26 31.42
CA GLY A 406 0.76 -10.81 32.22
C GLY A 406 1.12 -10.56 33.69
N LEU A 407 1.95 -11.44 34.28
CA LEU A 407 2.44 -11.29 35.67
C LEU A 407 3.43 -10.12 35.83
N ILE A 408 4.31 -9.87 34.85
CA ILE A 408 5.26 -8.75 34.87
C ILE A 408 4.51 -7.41 34.85
N PHE A 409 3.41 -7.31 34.12
CA PHE A 409 2.68 -6.08 33.86
C PHE A 409 1.37 -5.94 34.66
N GLU A 410 1.31 -6.45 35.87
CA GLU A 410 0.13 -6.43 36.73
C GLU A 410 -0.31 -5.01 37.18
N LYS A 411 0.61 -4.04 37.21
CA LYS A 411 0.30 -2.65 37.58
C LYS A 411 -0.51 -1.96 36.48
N GLU A 412 -1.47 -1.10 36.86
CA GLU A 412 -2.44 -0.47 35.95
C GLU A 412 -1.82 0.24 34.75
N ARG A 413 -0.74 0.99 34.95
CA ARG A 413 -0.08 1.70 33.85
C ARG A 413 0.64 0.77 32.86
N PHE A 414 0.90 -0.50 33.24
CA PHE A 414 1.55 -1.51 32.43
C PHE A 414 0.60 -2.57 31.88
N LYS A 415 -0.70 -2.49 32.16
CA LYS A 415 -1.70 -3.39 31.53
C LYS A 415 -1.66 -3.31 30.01
N ALA A 416 -1.46 -2.10 29.47
CA ALA A 416 -1.29 -1.89 28.03
C ALA A 416 -0.07 -2.65 27.48
N TRP A 417 1.05 -2.68 28.19
CA TRP A 417 2.22 -3.44 27.82
C TRP A 417 1.99 -4.95 27.90
N GLY A 418 1.29 -5.42 28.91
CA GLY A 418 0.92 -6.84 29.03
C GLY A 418 0.07 -7.31 27.86
N TRP A 419 -0.96 -6.58 27.52
CA TRP A 419 -1.81 -6.86 26.36
C TRP A 419 -1.06 -6.72 25.04
N ALA A 420 -0.22 -5.69 24.89
CA ALA A 420 0.62 -5.52 23.72
C ALA A 420 1.59 -6.69 23.53
N SER A 421 2.23 -7.13 24.60
CA SER A 421 3.13 -8.29 24.57
C SER A 421 2.39 -9.58 24.23
N ALA A 422 1.21 -9.77 24.79
CA ALA A 422 0.32 -10.88 24.44
C ALA A 422 -0.05 -10.88 22.95
N GLY A 423 -0.38 -9.72 22.41
CA GLY A 423 -0.65 -9.56 20.99
C GLY A 423 0.52 -9.91 20.10
N VAL A 424 1.72 -9.43 20.43
CA VAL A 424 2.96 -9.79 19.71
C VAL A 424 3.22 -11.29 19.76
N MET A 425 3.04 -11.93 20.92
CA MET A 425 3.25 -13.37 21.05
C MET A 425 2.25 -14.17 20.22
N LEU A 426 0.98 -13.76 20.22
CA LEU A 426 -0.03 -14.36 19.33
C LEU A 426 0.34 -14.20 17.86
N PHE A 427 0.76 -13.02 17.46
CA PHE A 427 1.20 -12.73 16.08
C PHE A 427 2.40 -13.59 15.69
N LEU A 428 3.44 -13.67 16.54
CA LEU A 428 4.63 -14.47 16.28
C LEU A 428 4.31 -15.96 16.21
N ALA A 429 3.46 -16.47 17.10
CA ALA A 429 3.06 -17.86 17.07
C ALA A 429 2.29 -18.23 15.82
N ALA A 430 1.32 -17.41 15.44
CA ALA A 430 0.54 -17.63 14.24
C ALA A 430 1.43 -17.59 12.98
N SER A 431 2.35 -16.63 12.91
CA SER A 431 3.33 -16.54 11.83
C SER A 431 4.26 -17.74 11.76
N TRP A 432 4.59 -18.31 12.91
CA TRP A 432 5.56 -19.41 13.01
C TRP A 432 4.94 -20.76 12.72
N ALA A 433 3.70 -20.98 13.13
CA ALA A 433 2.98 -22.22 12.87
C ALA A 433 2.59 -22.40 11.39
N GLY A 434 2.81 -21.38 10.56
CA GLY A 434 2.61 -21.42 9.09
C GLY A 434 1.16 -21.56 8.64
N MET A 435 0.21 -21.71 9.55
CA MET A 435 -1.15 -22.07 9.22
C MET A 435 -2.22 -21.31 10.01
N PHE A 436 -1.88 -20.75 11.15
CA PHE A 436 -2.88 -20.04 11.88
C PHE A 436 -2.99 -18.65 11.32
N ASP A 437 -3.73 -18.77 10.50
CA ASP A 437 -4.77 -17.92 10.09
C ASP A 437 -4.45 -16.47 10.28
N ILE A 438 -4.40 -15.84 9.17
CA ILE A 438 -4.43 -14.41 8.97
C ILE A 438 -5.25 -13.71 10.07
N LEU A 439 -6.40 -14.30 10.46
CA LEU A 439 -7.26 -13.77 11.52
C LEU A 439 -6.58 -13.73 12.89
N ILE A 440 -5.85 -14.76 13.30
CA ILE A 440 -5.14 -14.79 14.59
C ILE A 440 -3.98 -13.81 14.57
N CYS A 441 -3.24 -13.72 13.47
CA CYS A 441 -2.22 -12.70 13.28
C CYS A 441 -2.79 -11.28 13.36
N ALA A 442 -3.93 -11.03 12.71
CA ALA A 442 -4.61 -9.73 12.75
C ALA A 442 -5.14 -9.39 14.15
N ILE A 443 -5.70 -10.36 14.87
CA ILE A 443 -6.10 -10.21 16.27
C ILE A 443 -4.88 -9.89 17.16
N GLY A 444 -3.78 -10.61 16.99
CA GLY A 444 -2.55 -10.38 17.70
C GLY A 444 -1.96 -8.98 17.47
N MET A 445 -1.90 -8.55 16.21
CA MET A 445 -1.44 -7.21 15.85
C MET A 445 -2.39 -6.13 16.39
N THR A 446 -3.70 -6.36 16.35
CA THR A 446 -4.69 -5.43 16.92
C THR A 446 -4.53 -5.31 18.43
N ALA A 447 -4.34 -6.43 19.13
CA ALA A 447 -4.08 -6.45 20.57
C ALA A 447 -2.77 -5.73 20.92
N PHE A 448 -1.78 -5.75 20.05
CA PHE A 448 -0.54 -4.99 20.20
C PHE A 448 -0.74 -3.48 20.01
N VAL A 449 -1.44 -3.07 18.94
CA VAL A 449 -1.56 -1.65 18.53
C VAL A 449 -2.60 -0.90 19.37
N ALA A 450 -3.74 -1.53 19.68
CA ALA A 450 -4.87 -0.85 20.30
C ALA A 450 -4.56 -0.21 21.68
N PRO A 451 -3.85 -0.85 22.61
CA PRO A 451 -3.53 -0.24 23.89
C PRO A 451 -2.71 1.04 23.77
N TRP A 452 -1.79 1.11 22.79
CA TRP A 452 -0.98 2.30 22.56
C TRP A 452 -1.78 3.49 22.05
N LEU A 453 -2.81 3.23 21.30
CA LEU A 453 -3.69 4.26 20.75
C LEU A 453 -4.75 4.72 21.75
N PHE A 454 -5.28 3.82 22.59
CA PHE A 454 -6.51 4.06 23.38
C PHE A 454 -6.30 4.14 24.91
N ALA A 455 -5.11 3.87 25.46
CA ALA A 455 -4.87 3.70 26.89
C ALA A 455 -5.22 4.93 27.81
N GLU A 456 -5.45 6.12 27.25
CA GLU A 456 -5.83 7.33 28.02
C GLU A 456 -7.34 7.54 28.15
N GLU A 457 -8.17 6.71 27.57
CA GLU A 457 -9.60 6.89 27.54
C GLU A 457 -10.31 6.14 28.68
N ASN A 458 -10.04 6.56 29.92
CA ASN A 458 -10.91 6.24 31.07
C ASN A 458 -12.26 6.94 30.93
N THR A 459 -13.07 6.50 29.98
CA THR A 459 -14.49 6.80 29.97
C THR A 459 -15.24 5.57 30.45
N GLU A 460 -15.54 5.53 31.74
CA GLU A 460 -16.57 4.67 32.32
C GLU A 460 -17.95 5.01 31.73
N SER A 461 -18.10 4.90 30.42
CA SER A 461 -19.42 4.96 29.81
C SER A 461 -19.98 3.54 29.76
N LYS A 462 -20.91 3.24 30.66
CA LYS A 462 -21.75 2.04 30.53
C LYS A 462 -22.42 2.08 29.16
N LEU A 463 -21.92 1.25 28.24
CA LEU A 463 -22.46 1.11 26.90
C LEU A 463 -23.86 0.49 27.02
N SER A 464 -24.90 1.27 26.75
CA SER A 464 -26.25 0.76 26.58
C SER A 464 -26.67 0.91 25.13
N PHE A 465 -26.94 -0.19 24.45
CA PHE A 465 -27.41 -0.17 23.04
C PHE A 465 -28.76 0.55 22.86
N LYS A 466 -29.51 0.78 23.95
CA LYS A 466 -30.75 1.54 23.94
C LYS A 466 -30.54 3.04 24.05
N ASP A 467 -29.33 3.48 24.47
CA ASP A 467 -29.02 4.88 24.60
C ASP A 467 -28.70 5.52 23.24
N ARG A 468 -29.34 6.68 22.97
CA ARG A 468 -29.19 7.45 21.74
C ARG A 468 -27.72 7.86 21.49
N ALA A 469 -27.01 8.26 22.55
CA ALA A 469 -25.62 8.66 22.44
C ALA A 469 -24.72 7.47 22.04
N THR A 470 -24.97 6.28 22.58
CA THR A 470 -24.26 5.05 22.21
C THR A 470 -24.52 4.68 20.74
N GLN A 471 -25.76 4.77 20.28
CA GLN A 471 -26.12 4.47 18.88
C GLN A 471 -25.44 5.45 17.90
N GLN A 472 -25.40 6.74 18.23
CA GLN A 472 -24.69 7.74 17.42
C GLN A 472 -23.17 7.50 17.40
N ARG A 473 -22.58 7.08 18.54
CA ARG A 473 -21.18 6.71 18.62
C ARG A 473 -20.87 5.49 17.74
N LEU A 474 -21.71 4.47 17.74
CA LEU A 474 -21.57 3.31 16.85
C LEU A 474 -21.57 3.72 15.38
N ALA A 475 -22.49 4.58 14.96
CA ALA A 475 -22.55 5.08 13.59
C ALA A 475 -21.31 5.87 13.15
N LEU A 476 -20.66 6.59 14.08
CA LEU A 476 -19.45 7.39 13.80
C LEU A 476 -18.16 6.58 13.89
N TRP A 477 -18.12 5.61 14.82
CA TRP A 477 -16.89 4.89 15.13
C TRP A 477 -16.72 3.56 14.40
N SER A 478 -17.83 2.88 14.09
CA SER A 478 -17.75 1.61 13.38
C SER A 478 -16.90 1.67 12.09
N PRO A 479 -17.02 2.70 11.23
CA PRO A 479 -16.17 2.78 10.05
C PRO A 479 -14.70 2.99 10.38
N VAL A 480 -14.36 3.80 11.39
CA VAL A 480 -12.95 4.06 11.76
C VAL A 480 -12.31 2.80 12.32
N VAL A 481 -13.03 2.06 13.16
CA VAL A 481 -12.55 0.77 13.68
C VAL A 481 -12.43 -0.26 12.57
N ALA A 482 -13.43 -0.37 11.70
CA ALA A 482 -13.40 -1.30 10.57
C ALA A 482 -12.23 -1.00 9.62
N VAL A 483 -11.98 0.27 9.27
CA VAL A 483 -10.83 0.68 8.45
C VAL A 483 -9.51 0.36 9.14
N GLY A 484 -9.41 0.59 10.45
CA GLY A 484 -8.21 0.25 11.22
C GLY A 484 -7.92 -1.26 11.28
N LEU A 485 -8.96 -2.07 11.46
CA LEU A 485 -8.85 -3.53 11.44
C LEU A 485 -8.51 -4.03 10.03
N TYR A 486 -9.11 -3.45 9.02
CA TYR A 486 -8.79 -3.76 7.63
C TYR A 486 -7.34 -3.40 7.28
N LEU A 487 -6.82 -2.26 7.76
CA LEU A 487 -5.41 -1.91 7.61
C LEU A 487 -4.48 -2.98 8.20
N ILE A 488 -4.76 -3.41 9.43
CA ILE A 488 -3.96 -4.42 10.11
C ILE A 488 -4.03 -5.75 9.36
N LEU A 489 -5.22 -6.15 8.93
CA LEU A 489 -5.43 -7.36 8.15
C LEU A 489 -4.66 -7.33 6.83
N THR A 490 -4.77 -6.23 6.08
CA THR A 490 -4.07 -6.04 4.81
C THR A 490 -2.55 -6.10 4.99
N LEU A 491 -2.03 -5.47 6.05
CA LEU A 491 -0.61 -5.54 6.39
C LEU A 491 -0.18 -6.99 6.71
N VAL A 492 -0.96 -7.72 7.49
CA VAL A 492 -0.67 -9.12 7.85
C VAL A 492 -0.66 -10.02 6.62
N ILE A 493 -1.66 -9.90 5.75
CA ILE A 493 -1.74 -10.69 4.50
C ILE A 493 -0.53 -10.39 3.61
N LEU A 494 -0.16 -9.12 3.45
CA LEU A 494 1.00 -8.72 2.65
C LEU A 494 2.30 -9.28 3.24
N ILE A 495 2.52 -9.18 4.56
CA ILE A 495 3.72 -9.73 5.20
C ILE A 495 3.74 -11.26 5.06
N ALA A 496 2.60 -11.92 5.19
CA ALA A 496 2.49 -13.36 5.02
C ALA A 496 2.61 -13.80 3.55
N SER A 497 2.40 -12.90 2.59
CA SER A 497 2.46 -13.17 1.13
C SER A 497 1.59 -14.36 0.71
N ILE A 498 0.36 -14.40 1.22
CA ILE A 498 -0.55 -15.55 1.04
C ILE A 498 -1.45 -15.31 -0.18
N ASP A 499 -1.37 -14.15 -0.79
CA ASP A 499 -2.31 -13.79 -1.83
C ASP A 499 -2.07 -14.48 -3.16
N SER A 500 -3.12 -14.66 -3.92
CA SER A 500 -3.10 -15.15 -5.28
C SER A 500 -4.08 -14.35 -6.14
N ILE A 501 -3.78 -14.20 -7.41
CA ILE A 501 -4.66 -13.54 -8.39
C ILE A 501 -6.01 -14.27 -8.49
N GLN A 502 -6.03 -15.58 -8.25
CA GLN A 502 -7.23 -16.41 -8.43
C GLN A 502 -8.35 -16.08 -7.45
N PHE A 503 -8.04 -16.01 -6.16
CA PHE A 503 -9.01 -15.61 -5.14
C PHE A 503 -8.29 -14.92 -3.99
N ALA A 504 -8.32 -13.61 -3.99
CA ALA A 504 -7.50 -12.80 -3.11
C ALA A 504 -7.92 -12.94 -1.63
N ALA A 505 -6.94 -13.24 -0.78
CA ALA A 505 -7.13 -13.30 0.66
C ALA A 505 -7.59 -11.94 1.23
N HIS A 506 -7.15 -10.84 0.62
CA HIS A 506 -7.57 -9.49 0.99
C HIS A 506 -9.08 -9.26 0.84
N GLU A 507 -9.70 -9.83 -0.18
CA GLU A 507 -11.15 -9.77 -0.39
C GLU A 507 -11.89 -10.67 0.59
N LEU A 508 -11.44 -11.92 0.69
CA LEU A 508 -12.05 -12.93 1.54
C LEU A 508 -12.13 -12.51 3.01
N TYR A 509 -11.00 -12.15 3.60
CA TYR A 509 -10.93 -11.76 5.01
C TYR A 509 -11.32 -10.30 5.24
N GLY A 510 -11.21 -9.46 4.21
CA GLY A 510 -11.57 -8.04 4.25
C GLY A 510 -13.06 -7.76 4.15
N ALA A 511 -13.82 -8.65 3.51
CA ALA A 511 -15.24 -8.47 3.24
C ALA A 511 -16.08 -8.02 4.45
N PRO A 512 -15.95 -8.61 5.65
CA PRO A 512 -16.71 -8.19 6.82
C PRO A 512 -16.44 -6.73 7.22
N PHE A 513 -15.20 -6.28 7.10
CA PHE A 513 -14.82 -4.90 7.47
C PHE A 513 -15.32 -3.89 6.45
N ILE A 514 -15.25 -4.23 5.16
CA ILE A 514 -15.81 -3.41 4.09
C ILE A 514 -17.34 -3.33 4.22
N ALA A 515 -18.00 -4.44 4.52
CA ALA A 515 -19.43 -4.48 4.79
C ALA A 515 -19.83 -3.55 5.96
N VAL A 516 -19.09 -3.57 7.07
CA VAL A 516 -19.29 -2.66 8.21
C VAL A 516 -19.09 -1.20 7.79
N MET A 517 -18.06 -0.90 6.97
CA MET A 517 -17.87 0.45 6.44
C MET A 517 -19.06 0.92 5.61
N MET A 518 -19.59 0.08 4.72
CA MET A 518 -20.77 0.40 3.91
C MET A 518 -22.02 0.60 4.78
N MET A 519 -22.27 -0.29 5.72
CA MET A 519 -23.40 -0.18 6.65
C MET A 519 -23.32 1.07 7.55
N SER A 520 -22.13 1.59 7.81
CA SER A 520 -21.96 2.82 8.57
C SER A 520 -22.58 4.04 7.88
N TYR A 521 -22.60 4.08 6.54
CA TYR A 521 -23.28 5.15 5.79
C TYR A 521 -24.78 5.08 6.00
N VAL A 522 -25.34 3.88 6.01
CA VAL A 522 -26.76 3.62 6.31
C VAL A 522 -27.08 4.09 7.75
N MET A 523 -26.29 3.66 8.71
CA MET A 523 -26.44 4.09 10.12
C MET A 523 -26.34 5.62 10.26
N TRP A 524 -25.35 6.24 9.60
CA TRP A 524 -25.19 7.70 9.67
C TRP A 524 -26.36 8.47 9.02
N SER A 525 -26.91 7.96 7.93
CA SER A 525 -28.09 8.56 7.30
C SER A 525 -29.32 8.56 8.24
N MET A 526 -29.38 7.56 9.13
CA MET A 526 -30.46 7.38 10.13
C MET A 526 -30.21 8.09 11.47
N ARG A 527 -29.11 8.86 11.63
CA ARG A 527 -28.68 9.48 12.90
C ARG A 527 -29.75 10.36 13.58
N LYS A 528 -30.72 10.86 12.83
CA LYS A 528 -31.86 11.62 13.37
C LYS A 528 -32.95 10.73 14.00
N LYS A 529 -32.96 9.43 13.64
CA LYS A 529 -33.88 8.40 14.15
C LYS A 529 -33.04 7.22 14.66
N PRO A 530 -32.37 7.38 15.79
CA PRO A 530 -31.35 6.44 16.25
C PRO A 530 -31.90 5.03 16.55
N GLU A 531 -33.19 4.90 16.86
CA GLU A 531 -33.87 3.61 16.98
C GLU A 531 -33.74 2.73 15.73
N ARG A 532 -33.58 3.33 14.56
CA ARG A 532 -33.40 2.61 13.28
C ARG A 532 -32.00 2.02 13.12
N ILE A 533 -31.01 2.57 13.81
CA ILE A 533 -29.63 2.03 13.81
C ILE A 533 -29.62 0.61 14.36
N PHE A 534 -30.44 0.33 15.37
CA PHE A 534 -30.57 -1.01 15.91
C PHE A 534 -31.10 -2.02 14.89
N TYR A 535 -32.09 -1.64 14.06
CA TYR A 535 -32.58 -2.49 13.00
C TYR A 535 -31.51 -2.76 11.93
N THR A 536 -30.67 -1.78 11.62
CA THR A 536 -29.55 -1.93 10.70
C THR A 536 -28.54 -2.97 11.21
N LEU A 537 -28.26 -2.96 12.52
CA LEU A 537 -27.39 -3.97 13.13
C LEU A 537 -27.99 -5.38 13.09
N ILE A 538 -29.29 -5.50 13.35
CA ILE A 538 -29.99 -6.80 13.28
C ILE A 538 -30.06 -7.34 11.83
N SER A 539 -30.11 -6.46 10.83
CA SER A 539 -30.15 -6.90 9.43
C SER A 539 -28.82 -7.52 8.95
N THR A 540 -27.70 -7.26 9.65
CA THR A 540 -26.38 -7.80 9.26
C THR A 540 -26.34 -9.33 9.24
N PRO A 541 -26.82 -10.09 10.25
CA PRO A 541 -26.90 -11.53 10.17
C PRO A 541 -27.78 -12.03 9.01
N LEU A 542 -28.85 -11.32 8.68
CA LEU A 542 -29.70 -11.66 7.54
C LEU A 542 -28.93 -11.51 6.22
N ILE A 543 -28.13 -10.47 6.07
CA ILE A 543 -27.26 -10.28 4.88
C ILE A 543 -26.30 -11.47 4.75
N VAL A 544 -25.66 -11.87 5.84
CA VAL A 544 -24.75 -13.03 5.84
C VAL A 544 -25.48 -14.32 5.44
N LEU A 545 -26.69 -14.53 5.95
CA LEU A 545 -27.51 -15.70 5.57
C LEU A 545 -27.91 -15.68 4.08
N ILE A 546 -28.28 -14.53 3.55
CA ILE A 546 -28.58 -14.36 2.12
C ILE A 546 -27.33 -14.64 1.29
N ALA A 547 -26.20 -14.08 1.66
CA ALA A 547 -24.92 -14.31 0.98
C ALA A 547 -24.53 -15.79 1.00
N TRP A 548 -24.70 -16.45 2.16
CA TRP A 548 -24.43 -17.88 2.29
C TRP A 548 -25.35 -18.74 1.39
N GLN A 549 -26.62 -18.43 1.34
CA GLN A 549 -27.61 -19.22 0.62
C GLN A 549 -27.53 -19.04 -0.91
N PHE A 550 -27.24 -17.85 -1.38
CA PHE A 550 -27.31 -17.47 -2.80
C PHE A 550 -25.97 -17.16 -3.45
N GLY A 551 -24.89 -17.08 -2.66
CA GLY A 551 -23.60 -16.63 -3.16
C GLY A 551 -22.99 -17.56 -4.21
N ASP A 552 -23.14 -18.86 -4.04
CA ASP A 552 -22.56 -19.86 -4.95
C ASP A 552 -23.09 -19.76 -6.39
N SER A 553 -24.28 -19.17 -6.59
CA SER A 553 -24.82 -18.94 -7.93
C SER A 553 -24.12 -17.81 -8.70
N LEU A 554 -23.32 -16.97 -8.01
CA LEU A 554 -22.62 -15.82 -8.60
C LEU A 554 -21.12 -16.05 -8.81
N GLY A 555 -20.53 -17.08 -8.18
CA GLY A 555 -19.13 -17.38 -8.35
C GLY A 555 -18.74 -18.62 -7.55
N TYR A 556 -18.17 -19.61 -8.23
CA TYR A 556 -17.98 -20.96 -7.72
C TYR A 556 -16.62 -21.21 -7.07
N ASP A 557 -15.58 -20.47 -7.48
CA ASP A 557 -14.27 -20.66 -6.89
C ASP A 557 -14.30 -20.36 -5.38
N SER A 558 -13.66 -21.22 -4.59
CA SER A 558 -13.78 -21.19 -3.13
C SER A 558 -12.46 -21.43 -2.42
N ARG A 559 -12.38 -20.89 -1.19
CA ARG A 559 -11.31 -21.18 -0.24
C ARG A 559 -11.87 -21.73 1.06
N ASP A 560 -11.13 -22.65 1.67
CA ASP A 560 -11.47 -23.21 2.96
C ASP A 560 -10.96 -22.33 4.10
N ILE A 561 -11.90 -21.92 4.97
CA ILE A 561 -11.59 -21.21 6.22
C ILE A 561 -12.17 -22.01 7.38
N LEU A 562 -11.33 -22.45 8.30
CA LEU A 562 -11.73 -23.18 9.51
C LEU A 562 -12.69 -24.37 9.20
N GLY A 563 -12.48 -25.03 8.06
CA GLY A 563 -13.28 -26.17 7.62
C GLY A 563 -14.61 -25.82 6.92
N ALA A 564 -14.87 -24.54 6.64
CA ALA A 564 -15.97 -24.09 5.80
C ALA A 564 -15.44 -23.60 4.44
N SER A 565 -16.01 -24.11 3.35
CA SER A 565 -15.70 -23.63 2.00
C SER A 565 -16.51 -22.37 1.74
N ILE A 566 -15.83 -21.27 1.40
CA ILE A 566 -16.43 -19.97 1.14
C ILE A 566 -16.16 -19.58 -0.30
N SER A 567 -17.23 -19.36 -1.06
CA SER A 567 -17.15 -19.01 -2.47
C SER A 567 -16.95 -17.51 -2.72
N ARG A 568 -16.43 -17.15 -3.91
CA ARG A 568 -16.32 -15.77 -4.37
C ARG A 568 -17.65 -15.04 -4.34
N GLY A 569 -18.72 -15.68 -4.80
CA GLY A 569 -20.06 -15.10 -4.81
C GLY A 569 -20.57 -14.83 -3.40
N GLN A 570 -20.27 -15.70 -2.42
CA GLN A 570 -20.60 -15.43 -1.02
C GLN A 570 -19.87 -14.20 -0.48
N VAL A 571 -18.57 -14.07 -0.73
CA VAL A 571 -17.78 -12.89 -0.37
C VAL A 571 -18.34 -11.65 -1.06
N GLY A 572 -18.59 -11.73 -2.36
CA GLY A 572 -19.16 -10.64 -3.15
C GLY A 572 -20.51 -10.16 -2.60
N LEU A 573 -21.44 -11.04 -2.27
CA LEU A 573 -22.73 -10.63 -1.71
C LEU A 573 -22.64 -10.02 -0.31
N VAL A 574 -21.73 -10.51 0.54
CA VAL A 574 -21.47 -9.90 1.87
C VAL A 574 -21.10 -8.42 1.75
N VAL A 575 -20.39 -8.03 0.69
CA VAL A 575 -19.99 -6.65 0.41
C VAL A 575 -21.02 -5.91 -0.42
N LEU A 576 -21.54 -6.53 -1.49
CA LEU A 576 -22.41 -5.88 -2.47
C LEU A 576 -23.74 -5.43 -1.87
N ILE A 577 -24.37 -6.26 -1.04
CA ILE A 577 -25.68 -5.92 -0.41
C ILE A 577 -25.52 -4.67 0.48
N PRO A 578 -24.56 -4.59 1.41
CA PRO A 578 -24.30 -3.36 2.16
C PRO A 578 -23.97 -2.14 1.30
N ALA A 579 -23.21 -2.30 0.22
CA ALA A 579 -22.86 -1.23 -0.69
C ALA A 579 -24.09 -0.69 -1.44
N LEU A 580 -24.96 -1.57 -1.93
CA LEU A 580 -26.21 -1.19 -2.55
C LEU A 580 -27.17 -0.46 -1.58
N LEU A 581 -27.19 -0.87 -0.30
CA LEU A 581 -27.94 -0.17 0.76
C LEU A 581 -27.31 1.19 1.09
N ALA A 582 -25.99 1.31 1.01
CA ALA A 582 -25.27 2.56 1.25
C ALA A 582 -25.50 3.60 0.16
N LEU A 583 -25.79 3.18 -1.08
CA LEU A 583 -25.99 4.09 -2.21
C LEU A 583 -27.13 5.11 -1.97
N PRO A 584 -28.39 4.71 -1.72
CA PRO A 584 -29.48 5.65 -1.43
C PRO A 584 -29.23 6.43 -0.12
N ALA A 585 -28.57 5.82 0.87
CA ALA A 585 -28.20 6.48 2.10
C ALA A 585 -27.24 7.66 1.84
N THR A 586 -26.22 7.44 1.01
CA THR A 586 -25.22 8.48 0.65
C THR A 586 -25.85 9.59 -0.19
N ILE A 587 -26.70 9.26 -1.17
CA ILE A 587 -27.46 10.23 -1.97
C ILE A 587 -28.35 11.09 -1.05
N SER A 588 -29.01 10.50 -0.06
CA SER A 588 -29.82 11.23 0.93
C SER A 588 -28.97 12.22 1.73
N LEU A 589 -27.75 11.84 2.13
CA LEU A 589 -26.82 12.70 2.84
C LEU A 589 -26.32 13.86 1.96
N ILE A 590 -26.06 13.62 0.68
CA ILE A 590 -25.72 14.67 -0.30
C ILE A 590 -26.86 15.67 -0.42
N LYS A 591 -28.10 15.21 -0.61
CA LYS A 591 -29.30 16.07 -0.67
C LYS A 591 -29.49 16.90 0.58
N GLU A 592 -29.32 16.30 1.76
CA GLU A 592 -29.43 17.00 3.04
C GLU A 592 -28.41 18.14 3.19
N ASN A 593 -27.21 18.00 2.62
CA ASN A 593 -26.12 18.95 2.74
C ASN A 593 -25.96 19.89 1.52
N SER A 594 -26.75 19.71 0.47
CA SER A 594 -26.62 20.47 -0.80
C SER A 594 -26.78 21.98 -0.63
N ALA A 595 -27.71 22.42 0.24
CA ALA A 595 -27.96 23.83 0.51
C ALA A 595 -26.82 24.54 1.27
N ARG A 596 -25.90 23.77 1.86
CA ARG A 596 -24.87 24.33 2.75
C ARG A 596 -23.53 24.60 2.07
N ARG A 597 -23.28 24.08 0.85
CA ARG A 597 -22.02 24.18 0.07
C ARG A 597 -20.72 24.15 0.91
N LYS A 598 -20.71 23.39 2.01
CA LYS A 598 -19.57 23.27 2.93
C LYS A 598 -18.78 22.01 2.59
N ILE A 599 -17.58 21.91 3.15
CA ILE A 599 -16.70 20.72 3.08
C ILE A 599 -17.47 19.40 3.28
N THR A 600 -18.51 19.39 4.13
CA THR A 600 -19.37 18.23 4.37
C THR A 600 -20.13 17.76 3.13
N PHE A 601 -20.54 18.66 2.24
CA PHE A 601 -21.17 18.27 0.96
C PHE A 601 -20.18 17.49 0.07
N PHE A 602 -18.99 18.03 -0.14
CA PHE A 602 -17.95 17.36 -0.94
C PHE A 602 -17.49 16.05 -0.31
N ALA A 603 -17.40 15.97 1.03
CA ALA A 603 -17.10 14.72 1.71
C ALA A 603 -18.14 13.62 1.39
N HIS A 604 -19.42 13.94 1.28
CA HIS A 604 -20.42 12.95 0.88
C HIS A 604 -20.36 12.58 -0.59
N ILE A 605 -19.85 13.46 -1.48
CA ILE A 605 -19.56 13.10 -2.88
C ILE A 605 -18.40 12.10 -2.92
N VAL A 606 -17.32 12.34 -2.17
CA VAL A 606 -16.22 11.37 -2.02
C VAL A 606 -16.73 10.02 -1.52
N HIS A 607 -17.62 10.01 -0.53
CA HIS A 607 -18.22 8.75 -0.04
C HIS A 607 -19.09 8.06 -1.09
N LEU A 608 -19.81 8.83 -1.93
CA LEU A 608 -20.52 8.26 -3.08
C LEU A 608 -19.52 7.58 -4.03
N GLY A 609 -18.39 8.22 -4.30
CA GLY A 609 -17.30 7.65 -5.08
C GLY A 609 -16.82 6.32 -4.50
N VAL A 610 -16.59 6.24 -3.18
CA VAL A 610 -16.21 4.99 -2.50
C VAL A 610 -17.28 3.90 -2.66
N VAL A 611 -18.56 4.24 -2.49
CA VAL A 611 -19.66 3.28 -2.65
C VAL A 611 -19.73 2.73 -4.08
N LEU A 612 -19.62 3.59 -5.08
CA LEU A 612 -19.63 3.19 -6.49
C LEU A 612 -18.41 2.32 -6.83
N LEU A 613 -17.22 2.73 -6.34
CA LEU A 613 -16.00 1.95 -6.53
C LEU A 613 -16.12 0.55 -5.92
N VAL A 614 -16.65 0.43 -4.71
CA VAL A 614 -16.85 -0.87 -4.05
C VAL A 614 -17.85 -1.75 -4.82
N ILE A 615 -18.96 -1.17 -5.30
CA ILE A 615 -19.94 -1.92 -6.15
C ILE A 615 -19.23 -2.41 -7.42
N GLY A 616 -18.56 -1.51 -8.13
CA GLY A 616 -17.84 -1.85 -9.35
C GLY A 616 -16.74 -2.87 -9.12
N HIS A 617 -15.96 -2.74 -8.04
CA HIS A 617 -14.92 -3.71 -7.67
C HIS A 617 -15.48 -5.11 -7.45
N VAL A 618 -16.57 -5.24 -6.70
CA VAL A 618 -17.20 -6.56 -6.49
C VAL A 618 -17.65 -7.16 -7.81
N MET A 619 -18.29 -6.37 -8.67
CA MET A 619 -18.83 -6.84 -9.94
C MET A 619 -17.74 -7.20 -10.97
N SER A 620 -16.67 -6.42 -11.05
CA SER A 620 -15.61 -6.59 -12.07
C SER A 620 -14.35 -7.30 -11.56
N THR A 621 -14.26 -7.63 -10.28
CA THR A 621 -13.06 -8.22 -9.69
C THR A 621 -13.41 -9.40 -8.77
N THR A 622 -14.18 -9.18 -7.69
CA THR A 622 -14.40 -10.21 -6.65
C THR A 622 -15.15 -11.43 -7.19
N ILE A 623 -16.20 -11.24 -7.97
CA ILE A 623 -17.02 -12.36 -8.51
C ILE A 623 -16.49 -12.91 -9.83
N ILE A 624 -15.52 -12.24 -10.46
CA ILE A 624 -14.87 -12.71 -11.69
C ILE A 624 -13.73 -13.67 -11.33
N ASP A 625 -13.77 -14.86 -11.94
CA ASP A 625 -12.68 -15.83 -11.82
C ASP A 625 -11.61 -15.55 -12.88
N ARG A 626 -10.47 -14.99 -12.49
CA ARG A 626 -9.39 -14.63 -13.42
C ARG A 626 -8.31 -15.68 -13.56
N GLY A 627 -8.39 -16.76 -12.82
CA GLY A 627 -7.32 -17.76 -12.74
C GLY A 627 -7.58 -19.04 -13.50
N THR A 628 -8.73 -19.20 -14.12
CA THR A 628 -9.11 -20.44 -14.79
C THR A 628 -8.96 -20.37 -16.31
N PHE A 629 -8.78 -21.54 -16.92
CA PHE A 629 -8.81 -21.69 -18.39
C PHE A 629 -10.20 -21.36 -19.01
N SER A 630 -11.22 -21.09 -18.19
CA SER A 630 -12.57 -20.71 -18.66
C SER A 630 -12.59 -19.45 -19.51
N HIS A 631 -11.61 -18.54 -19.30
CA HIS A 631 -11.45 -17.31 -20.08
C HIS A 631 -10.64 -17.52 -21.37
N SER A 632 -10.07 -18.70 -21.60
CA SER A 632 -9.25 -18.99 -22.77
C SER A 632 -10.11 -19.53 -23.89
N VAL A 633 -10.23 -18.78 -24.98
CA VAL A 633 -10.99 -19.13 -26.18
C VAL A 633 -10.01 -19.35 -27.33
N THR A 634 -10.11 -20.49 -28.02
CA THR A 634 -9.34 -20.77 -29.23
C THR A 634 -10.23 -20.53 -30.43
N LEU A 635 -9.84 -19.60 -31.30
CA LEU A 635 -10.56 -19.25 -32.52
C LEU A 635 -9.90 -19.89 -33.73
N ILE A 636 -10.74 -20.34 -34.67
CA ILE A 636 -10.33 -20.84 -35.97
C ILE A 636 -10.67 -19.75 -36.99
N LYS A 637 -9.77 -19.52 -37.93
CA LYS A 637 -9.96 -18.47 -38.92
C LYS A 637 -11.26 -18.67 -39.71
N ASP A 638 -12.03 -17.61 -39.85
CA ASP A 638 -13.31 -17.53 -40.55
C ASP A 638 -14.42 -18.44 -39.93
N GLU A 639 -14.22 -18.92 -38.68
CA GLU A 639 -15.23 -19.65 -37.94
C GLU A 639 -15.67 -18.84 -36.72
N ARG A 640 -16.98 -18.90 -36.40
CA ARG A 640 -17.53 -18.26 -35.17
C ARG A 640 -17.47 -19.24 -34.01
N VAL A 641 -16.93 -18.77 -32.92
CA VAL A 641 -16.82 -19.51 -31.65
C VAL A 641 -17.60 -18.76 -30.57
N GLU A 642 -18.53 -19.45 -29.93
CA GLU A 642 -19.36 -18.89 -28.85
C GLU A 642 -18.65 -19.00 -27.49
N TRP A 643 -18.75 -17.92 -26.69
CA TRP A 643 -18.30 -17.89 -25.31
C TRP A 643 -19.19 -16.91 -24.52
N GLU A 644 -19.86 -17.41 -23.47
CA GLU A 644 -20.68 -16.62 -22.53
C GLU A 644 -21.68 -15.63 -23.17
N GLY A 645 -22.27 -16.01 -24.30
CA GLY A 645 -23.28 -15.21 -25.02
C GLY A 645 -22.69 -14.29 -26.11
N TYR A 646 -21.38 -14.24 -26.24
CA TYR A 646 -20.68 -13.57 -27.35
C TYR A 646 -20.20 -14.59 -28.37
N GLU A 647 -20.16 -14.20 -29.65
CA GLU A 647 -19.53 -14.97 -30.73
C GLU A 647 -18.30 -14.21 -31.22
N PHE A 648 -17.20 -14.90 -31.40
CA PHE A 648 -15.92 -14.37 -31.88
C PHE A 648 -15.55 -15.01 -33.23
N GLU A 649 -15.18 -14.18 -34.19
CA GLU A 649 -14.73 -14.61 -35.51
C GLU A 649 -13.36 -14.01 -35.80
N PHE A 650 -12.32 -14.84 -35.84
CA PHE A 650 -10.97 -14.43 -36.24
C PHE A 650 -10.89 -14.36 -37.75
N THR A 651 -10.56 -13.18 -38.30
CA THR A 651 -10.60 -12.93 -39.75
C THR A 651 -9.20 -12.85 -40.39
N GLU A 652 -8.29 -12.10 -39.78
CA GLU A 652 -6.95 -11.90 -40.37
C GLU A 652 -5.90 -11.58 -39.31
N VAL A 653 -4.64 -11.72 -39.71
CA VAL A 653 -3.46 -11.32 -38.94
C VAL A 653 -2.91 -10.01 -39.52
N VAL A 654 -2.72 -9.02 -38.68
CA VAL A 654 -2.09 -7.74 -39.03
C VAL A 654 -0.66 -7.74 -38.52
N THR A 655 0.27 -7.31 -39.36
CA THR A 655 1.67 -7.11 -38.96
C THR A 655 2.13 -5.71 -39.36
N GLN A 656 2.80 -5.02 -38.44
CA GLN A 656 3.36 -3.70 -38.68
C GLN A 656 4.79 -3.64 -38.16
N THR A 657 5.71 -3.09 -38.97
CA THR A 657 7.13 -2.90 -38.63
C THR A 657 7.61 -1.46 -38.81
N GLU A 658 6.77 -0.60 -39.34
CA GLU A 658 7.07 0.82 -39.59
C GLU A 658 6.00 1.69 -38.91
N ASP A 659 6.33 2.94 -38.61
CA ASP A 659 5.44 3.92 -38.00
C ASP A 659 4.86 3.53 -36.62
N LEU A 660 5.56 2.66 -35.89
CA LEU A 660 5.24 2.34 -34.50
C LEU A 660 5.76 3.45 -33.58
N GLU A 661 4.96 3.84 -32.61
CA GLU A 661 5.38 4.82 -31.60
C GLU A 661 6.41 4.21 -30.62
N VAL A 662 6.25 2.93 -30.31
CA VAL A 662 7.13 2.13 -29.45
C VAL A 662 7.25 0.70 -30.01
N GLY A 663 8.36 0.05 -29.70
CA GLY A 663 8.66 -1.30 -30.20
C GLY A 663 9.19 -1.32 -31.63
N ASP A 664 9.59 -2.50 -32.08
CA ASP A 664 10.20 -2.75 -33.41
C ASP A 664 9.34 -3.67 -34.29
N GLY A 665 8.15 -4.01 -33.83
CA GLY A 665 7.17 -4.79 -34.57
C GLY A 665 5.87 -5.00 -33.81
N TYR A 666 4.78 -5.09 -34.54
CA TYR A 666 3.45 -5.39 -34.00
C TYR A 666 2.85 -6.58 -34.75
N LEU A 667 2.16 -7.44 -34.02
CA LEU A 667 1.36 -8.53 -34.54
C LEU A 667 -0.01 -8.50 -33.86
N GLY A 668 -1.09 -8.28 -34.62
CA GLY A 668 -2.47 -8.27 -34.13
C GLY A 668 -3.32 -9.36 -34.79
N ALA A 669 -4.34 -9.80 -34.09
CA ALA A 669 -5.40 -10.66 -34.62
C ALA A 669 -6.68 -9.84 -34.73
N VAL A 670 -7.22 -9.70 -35.95
CA VAL A 670 -8.50 -8.99 -36.18
C VAL A 670 -9.64 -9.94 -35.85
N ILE A 671 -10.47 -9.54 -34.92
CA ILE A 671 -11.56 -10.34 -34.38
C ILE A 671 -12.87 -9.54 -34.45
N ASN A 672 -13.84 -10.07 -35.16
CA ASN A 672 -15.20 -9.57 -35.11
C ASN A 672 -15.92 -10.15 -33.91
N VAL A 673 -16.58 -9.30 -33.13
CA VAL A 673 -17.32 -9.70 -31.92
C VAL A 673 -18.81 -9.45 -32.17
N TYR A 674 -19.61 -10.49 -31.91
CA TYR A 674 -21.05 -10.47 -32.11
C TYR A 674 -21.77 -10.77 -30.79
N GLU A 675 -22.97 -10.20 -30.63
CA GLU A 675 -23.94 -10.52 -29.56
C GLU A 675 -25.30 -10.72 -30.25
N ASP A 676 -25.98 -11.80 -29.90
CA ASP A 676 -27.26 -12.19 -30.54
C ASP A 676 -27.19 -12.22 -32.09
N GLY A 677 -26.04 -12.54 -32.65
CA GLY A 677 -25.78 -12.61 -34.10
C GLY A 677 -25.54 -11.26 -34.79
N GLU A 678 -25.63 -10.13 -34.10
CA GLU A 678 -25.30 -8.78 -34.60
C GLU A 678 -23.84 -8.43 -34.26
N LEU A 679 -23.14 -7.83 -35.26
CA LEU A 679 -21.76 -7.36 -35.05
C LEU A 679 -21.76 -6.17 -34.08
N ILE A 680 -21.07 -6.31 -32.93
CA ILE A 680 -20.88 -5.23 -31.97
C ILE A 680 -19.73 -4.33 -32.43
N GLU A 681 -18.54 -4.94 -32.60
CA GLU A 681 -17.31 -4.22 -32.91
C GLU A 681 -16.27 -5.17 -33.50
N THR A 682 -15.28 -4.63 -34.21
CA THR A 682 -14.09 -5.33 -34.65
C THR A 682 -12.92 -4.85 -33.83
N VAL A 683 -12.22 -5.77 -33.16
CA VAL A 683 -11.08 -5.49 -32.28
C VAL A 683 -9.81 -6.14 -32.81
N GLU A 684 -8.66 -5.64 -32.34
CA GLU A 684 -7.35 -6.09 -32.80
C GLU A 684 -6.39 -6.30 -31.60
N PRO A 685 -6.67 -7.26 -30.69
CA PRO A 685 -5.71 -7.59 -29.65
C PRO A 685 -4.41 -8.15 -30.28
N GLY A 686 -3.27 -7.73 -29.72
CA GLY A 686 -2.00 -8.07 -30.34
C GLY A 686 -0.82 -8.14 -29.39
N VAL A 687 0.38 -8.17 -29.98
CA VAL A 687 1.65 -8.19 -29.26
C VAL A 687 2.62 -7.22 -29.93
N LEU A 688 3.16 -6.30 -29.15
CA LEU A 688 4.29 -5.46 -29.52
C LEU A 688 5.60 -6.19 -29.21
N ARG A 689 6.54 -6.15 -30.15
CA ARG A 689 7.89 -6.68 -30.01
C ARG A 689 8.87 -5.55 -29.65
N PHE A 690 9.86 -5.92 -28.83
CA PHE A 690 10.97 -5.06 -28.39
C PHE A 690 12.25 -5.90 -28.40
N ASP A 691 12.94 -5.99 -29.52
CA ASP A 691 14.08 -6.89 -29.72
C ASP A 691 13.74 -8.36 -29.36
N THR A 692 14.16 -8.78 -28.17
CA THR A 692 13.97 -10.14 -27.65
C THR A 692 12.80 -10.27 -26.68
N ARG A 693 12.09 -9.18 -26.39
CA ARG A 693 10.96 -9.12 -25.45
C ARG A 693 9.68 -8.72 -26.17
N SER A 694 8.56 -8.94 -25.52
CA SER A 694 7.25 -8.57 -26.05
C SER A 694 6.30 -8.11 -24.94
N ARG A 695 5.33 -7.29 -25.33
CA ARG A 695 4.25 -6.81 -24.49
C ARG A 695 2.91 -7.08 -25.17
N SER A 696 1.93 -7.58 -24.43
CA SER A 696 0.56 -7.70 -24.91
C SER A 696 -0.04 -6.32 -25.16
N GLU A 697 -0.71 -6.15 -26.29
CA GLU A 697 -1.59 -5.01 -26.58
C GLU A 697 -3.04 -5.48 -26.36
N VAL A 698 -3.62 -5.00 -25.28
CA VAL A 698 -4.96 -5.36 -24.84
C VAL A 698 -5.99 -4.52 -25.59
N ASP A 699 -6.97 -5.15 -26.22
CA ASP A 699 -8.08 -4.46 -26.82
C ASP A 699 -9.39 -4.69 -26.04
N ARG A 700 -10.34 -3.77 -26.18
CA ARG A 700 -11.56 -3.79 -25.35
C ARG A 700 -12.74 -3.16 -26.06
N ILE A 701 -13.92 -3.69 -25.80
CA ILE A 701 -15.20 -3.15 -26.22
C ILE A 701 -15.89 -2.57 -25.00
N SER A 702 -16.11 -1.24 -25.03
CA SER A 702 -16.81 -0.57 -23.94
C SER A 702 -18.31 -0.57 -24.17
N MET A 703 -19.03 -1.26 -23.29
CA MET A 703 -20.50 -1.36 -23.31
C MET A 703 -21.11 -0.58 -22.13
N TRP A 704 -22.40 -0.34 -22.14
CA TRP A 704 -23.09 0.41 -21.09
C TRP A 704 -22.97 -0.22 -19.67
N HIS A 705 -22.81 -1.52 -19.59
CA HIS A 705 -22.72 -2.27 -18.34
C HIS A 705 -21.29 -2.57 -17.88
N GLY A 706 -20.31 -2.46 -18.80
CA GLY A 706 -18.92 -2.77 -18.51
C GLY A 706 -18.06 -2.85 -19.76
N ASP A 707 -16.87 -3.44 -19.63
CA ASP A 707 -15.96 -3.65 -20.74
C ASP A 707 -15.75 -5.14 -21.00
N LEU A 708 -15.75 -5.55 -22.26
CA LEU A 708 -15.27 -6.83 -22.71
C LEU A 708 -13.81 -6.69 -23.13
N VAL A 709 -12.92 -7.34 -22.41
CA VAL A 709 -11.46 -7.22 -22.59
C VAL A 709 -10.94 -8.45 -23.31
N LEU A 710 -10.19 -8.24 -24.39
CA LEU A 710 -9.58 -9.29 -25.21
C LEU A 710 -8.06 -9.15 -25.16
N ILE A 711 -7.39 -10.25 -24.91
CA ILE A 711 -5.92 -10.34 -24.82
C ILE A 711 -5.45 -11.51 -25.68
N MET A 712 -4.58 -11.25 -26.66
CA MET A 712 -4.03 -12.30 -27.48
C MET A 712 -2.92 -13.05 -26.70
N ASP A 713 -2.91 -14.38 -26.78
CA ASP A 713 -1.82 -15.19 -26.21
C ASP A 713 -0.51 -14.98 -27.00
N GLY A 714 0.40 -14.19 -26.45
CA GLY A 714 1.67 -13.85 -27.08
C GLY A 714 2.57 -15.07 -27.40
N THR A 715 2.34 -16.21 -26.76
CA THR A 715 3.10 -17.46 -27.06
C THR A 715 2.82 -17.98 -28.46
N GLN A 716 1.71 -17.60 -29.08
CA GLN A 716 1.32 -17.99 -30.42
C GLN A 716 1.79 -17.04 -31.53
N ALA A 717 2.40 -15.91 -31.17
CA ALA A 717 2.82 -14.90 -32.15
C ALA A 717 3.65 -15.48 -33.30
N ARG A 718 4.56 -16.43 -33.00
CA ARG A 718 5.39 -17.09 -34.01
C ARG A 718 4.57 -17.95 -34.96
N SER A 719 3.67 -18.78 -34.46
CA SER A 719 2.85 -19.66 -35.30
C SER A 719 1.89 -18.86 -36.18
N LEU A 720 1.36 -17.75 -35.70
CA LEU A 720 0.53 -16.82 -36.50
C LEU A 720 1.32 -16.17 -37.63
N MET A 721 2.57 -15.75 -37.39
CA MET A 721 3.46 -15.25 -38.44
C MET A 721 3.82 -16.32 -39.48
N GLU A 722 3.86 -17.60 -39.07
CA GLU A 722 4.11 -18.76 -39.96
C GLU A 722 2.83 -19.21 -40.72
N GLY A 723 1.70 -18.53 -40.52
CA GLY A 723 0.44 -18.77 -41.24
C GLY A 723 -0.52 -19.72 -40.54
N SER A 724 -0.50 -19.81 -39.22
CA SER A 724 -1.51 -20.56 -38.48
C SER A 724 -2.91 -19.94 -38.59
N ASP A 725 -3.89 -20.79 -38.83
CA ASP A 725 -5.31 -20.43 -38.84
C ASP A 725 -5.94 -20.47 -37.42
N LEU A 726 -5.13 -20.66 -36.37
CA LEU A 726 -5.56 -20.74 -34.97
C LEU A 726 -5.00 -19.59 -34.16
N VAL A 727 -5.86 -18.90 -33.41
CA VAL A 727 -5.47 -17.91 -32.41
C VAL A 727 -6.16 -18.23 -31.08
N ARG A 728 -5.41 -18.13 -30.00
CA ARG A 728 -5.94 -18.21 -28.64
C ARG A 728 -5.99 -16.81 -28.04
N ILE A 729 -7.13 -16.48 -27.46
CA ILE A 729 -7.36 -15.24 -26.74
C ILE A 729 -7.84 -15.53 -25.33
N MET A 730 -7.55 -14.60 -24.43
CA MET A 730 -8.19 -14.52 -23.12
C MET A 730 -9.27 -13.46 -23.19
N VAL A 731 -10.48 -13.80 -22.73
CA VAL A 731 -11.63 -12.89 -22.74
C VAL A 731 -12.14 -12.69 -21.32
N TYR A 732 -12.34 -11.45 -20.93
CA TYR A 732 -12.91 -11.08 -19.64
C TYR A 732 -14.09 -10.13 -19.85
N ASP A 733 -15.27 -10.52 -19.38
CA ASP A 733 -16.40 -9.60 -19.22
C ASP A 733 -16.31 -8.95 -17.84
N LEU A 734 -16.24 -7.61 -17.80
CA LEU A 734 -16.00 -6.82 -16.59
C LEU A 734 -17.19 -5.90 -16.28
N PRO A 735 -18.35 -6.45 -15.86
CA PRO A 735 -19.51 -5.65 -15.54
C PRO A 735 -19.23 -4.70 -14.38
N GLY A 736 -19.69 -3.46 -14.50
CA GLY A 736 -19.51 -2.44 -13.45
C GLY A 736 -18.14 -1.76 -13.39
N ILE A 737 -17.21 -2.04 -14.30
CA ILE A 737 -15.89 -1.38 -14.32
C ILE A 737 -16.02 0.15 -14.44
N HIS A 738 -17.05 0.65 -15.12
CA HIS A 738 -17.34 2.10 -15.22
C HIS A 738 -17.68 2.73 -13.86
N LEU A 739 -18.24 1.93 -12.92
CA LEU A 739 -18.48 2.39 -11.55
C LEU A 739 -17.17 2.52 -10.77
N VAL A 740 -16.16 1.70 -11.07
CA VAL A 740 -14.81 1.84 -10.50
C VAL A 740 -14.22 3.17 -10.91
N TRP A 741 -14.17 3.45 -12.22
CA TRP A 741 -13.59 4.68 -12.75
C TRP A 741 -14.38 5.93 -12.34
N GLY A 742 -15.71 5.88 -12.44
CA GLY A 742 -16.58 6.97 -11.99
C GLY A 742 -16.46 7.20 -10.48
N GLY A 743 -16.39 6.13 -9.69
CA GLY A 743 -16.16 6.19 -8.26
C GLY A 743 -14.82 6.84 -7.90
N TRP A 744 -13.75 6.43 -8.58
CA TRP A 744 -12.43 7.02 -8.39
C TRP A 744 -12.41 8.52 -8.72
N VAL A 745 -12.98 8.94 -9.85
CA VAL A 745 -13.07 10.36 -10.22
C VAL A 745 -13.84 11.18 -9.17
N LEU A 746 -14.93 10.63 -8.60
CA LEU A 746 -15.67 11.33 -7.56
C LEU A 746 -14.91 11.42 -6.23
N MET A 747 -13.89 10.61 -6.03
CA MET A 747 -13.03 10.66 -4.83
C MET A 747 -11.95 11.76 -4.93
N LEU A 748 -11.59 12.21 -6.14
CA LEU A 748 -10.67 13.31 -6.40
C LEU A 748 -11.35 14.67 -6.24
#